data_69e9d4a7e54594145d5a99e5a35d346d
#
_entry.id   69e9d4a7e54594145d5a99e5a35d346d
#
_cell.length_a   1.000
_cell.length_b   1.000
_cell.length_c   1.000
_cell.angle_alpha   90.00
_cell.angle_beta   90.00
_cell.angle_gamma   90.00
#
_symmetry.space_group_name_H-M   'P 1'
#
loop_
_entity.id
_entity.type
_entity.pdbx_description
1 polymer ?
#
loop_
_entity_poly.entity_id
_entity_poly.type
_entity_poly.pdbx_seq_one_letter_code
_entity_poly.pdbx_strand_id
1 'polypeptide(L)'
;MKTDNDTKLYFNDVYKPVPQNRRDFLKKLGGGVIVVFCLGKLSVIEGYGQNTTEDLLNFNAYLRVKEDGRVDCYTGKIEMGQGITTSLAQVLAEELEISIYSIDMIMGDTELCPYDAGTWGSLTPRFADPVLRAAAAEAREVLLDMAAEYLEVPGEMLEVADGTVFVKNNESQKVTYADLTKGKKIIKTLKKKPEIKKSKDFKIIGKPVISLDAESKVTGKAKYSGDIKLPGMVYATIIRPAIFGSKKLAVDSSELSVFEGAELVEDDDLVAVVHSDPEVAANAARSVKISWEAPEAKADNESIFQYFEDNIKENKVFEEGGSLADGRETSEIVVEAKYFDGYKAHASIETHSATCYFKEDKLIMWASSQTPFGTREQLAKTFDMPLEKVHLKQIFLGGGFGGKIYNQQAIEAAKISKLSGKPVQLVWSRREEFMYDRFRTAALMKATSGVDSNGKLNLWEFDIYCAGTRGANLFYGVTNNRTRAFNDNDIHPFGTGAWRAPGNNSTTFARESHIDATAHAAGIDALEFRLNNLNDENMFNTLKLAAETFGWKNKKPEGHGYGIALGADAGTSVAMIAEVHVDKTTGAVQPIRVVCAQDMGQVVNPHGATLQTEGGITMGLGYALHEDIEFNGGSVKSSGFNNYEITKFSKTPVIACVFIDKMDAKPQGCGEPSIICVGGAIANAVFDACGARVDRMPITPERILEAIRKS
;
A
#
# COMPACT_ATOMS: atom_id res chain seq x y z
N MET A 1 19.60 -15.54 5.83
CA MET A 1 18.29 -14.98 5.42
C MET A 1 17.22 -15.46 6.40
N LYS A 2 16.98 -14.71 7.47
CA LYS A 2 15.83 -14.95 8.35
C LYS A 2 14.64 -14.19 7.76
N THR A 3 13.68 -14.95 7.24
CA THR A 3 12.47 -14.45 6.61
C THR A 3 11.58 -13.74 7.63
N ASP A 4 11.08 -12.63 7.18
CA ASP A 4 10.09 -11.71 7.74
C ASP A 4 9.00 -12.40 8.59
N ASN A 5 9.21 -12.45 9.91
CA ASN A 5 8.24 -13.04 10.85
C ASN A 5 7.00 -12.17 11.04
N ASP A 6 7.05 -10.88 10.72
CA ASP A 6 5.94 -9.95 10.87
C ASP A 6 4.84 -10.18 9.84
N THR A 7 5.19 -10.65 8.65
CA THR A 7 4.19 -11.08 7.66
C THR A 7 3.37 -12.27 8.16
N LYS A 8 3.94 -13.15 9.01
CA LYS A 8 3.22 -14.30 9.60
C LYS A 8 2.16 -13.92 10.62
N LEU A 9 2.37 -12.87 11.42
CA LEU A 9 1.41 -12.43 12.44
C LEU A 9 0.16 -11.78 11.82
N TYR A 10 0.30 -11.08 10.70
CA TYR A 10 -0.84 -10.48 9.99
C TYR A 10 -1.68 -11.48 9.18
N PHE A 11 -1.11 -12.61 8.75
CA PHE A 11 -1.81 -13.58 7.89
C PHE A 11 -2.55 -14.69 8.66
N ASN A 12 -2.14 -15.02 9.88
CA ASN A 12 -2.67 -16.21 10.57
C ASN A 12 -3.99 -16.00 11.33
N ASP A 13 -4.36 -14.77 11.68
CA ASP A 13 -5.54 -14.54 12.54
C ASP A 13 -6.77 -13.93 11.85
N VAL A 14 -6.67 -13.47 10.58
CA VAL A 14 -7.74 -12.64 10.01
C VAL A 14 -8.59 -13.34 8.94
N TYR A 15 -8.09 -14.27 8.14
CA TYR A 15 -8.91 -14.83 7.03
C TYR A 15 -8.66 -16.31 6.74
N LYS A 16 -9.67 -17.15 6.99
CA LYS A 16 -9.76 -18.48 6.37
C LYS A 16 -10.44 -18.34 5.02
N PRO A 17 -9.81 -18.72 3.90
CA PRO A 17 -10.43 -18.61 2.59
C PRO A 17 -11.66 -19.51 2.48
N VAL A 18 -12.78 -18.93 2.03
CA VAL A 18 -14.00 -19.68 1.72
C VAL A 18 -13.90 -20.18 0.29
N PRO A 19 -13.99 -21.49 0.00
CA PRO A 19 -13.90 -22.03 -1.34
C PRO A 19 -15.03 -21.50 -2.22
N GLN A 20 -14.72 -20.79 -3.32
CA GLN A 20 -15.72 -20.51 -4.36
C GLN A 20 -16.10 -21.81 -5.07
N ASN A 21 -17.39 -22.00 -5.35
CA ASN A 21 -17.84 -23.15 -6.12
C ASN A 21 -17.37 -23.02 -7.58
N ARG A 22 -16.30 -23.76 -7.91
CA ARG A 22 -15.64 -23.83 -9.20
C ARG A 22 -16.61 -24.04 -10.37
N ARG A 23 -17.64 -24.84 -10.18
CA ARG A 23 -18.61 -25.23 -11.22
C ARG A 23 -19.54 -24.07 -11.57
N ASP A 24 -19.91 -23.23 -10.62
CA ASP A 24 -20.80 -22.11 -10.82
C ASP A 24 -20.06 -20.92 -11.45
N PHE A 25 -18.80 -20.72 -11.11
CA PHE A 25 -17.92 -19.76 -11.78
C PHE A 25 -17.77 -20.09 -13.29
N LEU A 26 -17.41 -21.35 -13.60
CA LEU A 26 -17.21 -21.77 -14.99
C LEU A 26 -18.49 -21.73 -15.84
N LYS A 27 -19.68 -21.78 -15.23
CA LYS A 27 -20.95 -21.59 -15.94
C LYS A 27 -21.20 -20.14 -16.34
N LYS A 28 -20.71 -19.18 -15.59
CA LYS A 28 -20.88 -17.73 -15.82
C LYS A 28 -19.96 -17.21 -16.93
N LEU A 29 -18.84 -17.89 -17.23
CA LEU A 29 -17.95 -17.54 -18.32
C LEU A 29 -18.53 -18.00 -19.66
N GLY A 30 -18.59 -17.14 -20.66
CA GLY A 30 -19.06 -17.42 -22.02
C GLY A 30 -18.16 -18.42 -22.79
N GLY A 31 -18.28 -18.50 -24.12
CA GLY A 31 -17.43 -19.32 -25.00
C GLY A 31 -15.94 -18.94 -24.94
N GLY A 32 -15.06 -19.75 -25.53
CA GLY A 32 -13.62 -19.59 -25.54
C GLY A 32 -12.85 -20.70 -24.81
N VAL A 33 -11.53 -20.57 -24.75
CA VAL A 33 -10.65 -21.50 -24.02
C VAL A 33 -10.36 -20.92 -22.62
N ILE A 34 -10.78 -21.63 -21.60
CA ILE A 34 -10.58 -21.25 -20.21
C ILE A 34 -9.43 -22.11 -19.64
N VAL A 35 -8.36 -21.45 -19.24
CA VAL A 35 -7.24 -22.07 -18.53
C VAL A 35 -7.34 -21.71 -17.06
N VAL A 36 -7.57 -22.74 -16.27
CA VAL A 36 -7.67 -22.63 -14.80
C VAL A 36 -6.37 -23.10 -14.20
N PHE A 37 -5.62 -22.21 -13.64
CA PHE A 37 -4.35 -22.51 -13.00
C PHE A 37 -4.50 -22.93 -11.56
N CYS A 38 -4.02 -24.13 -11.23
CA CYS A 38 -3.97 -24.69 -9.87
C CYS A 38 -2.54 -24.69 -9.37
N LEU A 39 -2.21 -23.93 -8.35
CA LEU A 39 -0.95 -24.03 -7.60
C LEU A 39 -0.86 -25.29 -6.70
N GLY A 40 -1.60 -26.37 -7.03
CA GLY A 40 -1.50 -27.65 -6.35
C GLY A 40 -0.13 -28.27 -6.56
N LYS A 41 0.73 -28.25 -5.52
CA LYS A 41 2.09 -28.82 -5.45
C LYS A 41 3.23 -28.03 -6.10
N LEU A 42 3.17 -26.73 -6.20
CA LEU A 42 4.38 -25.95 -6.36
C LEU A 42 4.83 -25.48 -4.97
N SER A 43 5.85 -26.14 -4.43
CA SER A 43 6.71 -25.66 -3.34
C SER A 43 7.49 -24.41 -3.78
N VAL A 44 6.77 -23.34 -4.14
CA VAL A 44 7.35 -22.03 -4.50
C VAL A 44 7.44 -21.14 -3.25
N ILE A 45 6.98 -21.67 -2.12
CA ILE A 45 7.09 -20.99 -0.82
C ILE A 45 8.01 -21.82 0.09
N GLU A 46 9.27 -21.99 -0.30
CA GLU A 46 10.32 -22.28 0.67
C GLU A 46 10.45 -21.05 1.57
N GLY A 47 9.80 -21.11 2.74
CA GLY A 47 9.84 -20.03 3.74
C GLY A 47 8.56 -19.84 4.57
N TYR A 48 7.42 -20.41 4.16
CA TYR A 48 6.21 -20.42 4.98
C TYR A 48 5.98 -21.80 5.59
N GLY A 49 5.91 -21.83 6.92
CA GLY A 49 5.73 -23.06 7.71
C GLY A 49 4.54 -23.89 7.25
N GLN A 50 4.68 -25.19 7.41
CA GLN A 50 3.73 -26.23 7.08
C GLN A 50 2.30 -25.88 7.51
N ASN A 51 1.46 -25.56 6.53
CA ASN A 51 0.02 -25.59 6.67
C ASN A 51 -0.57 -26.55 5.64
N THR A 52 -1.60 -27.23 6.05
CA THR A 52 -2.20 -28.41 5.49
C THR A 52 -2.53 -28.32 3.99
N THR A 53 -2.47 -29.45 3.32
CA THR A 53 -2.68 -29.71 1.88
C THR A 53 -4.01 -29.21 1.29
N GLU A 54 -4.96 -28.75 2.08
CA GLU A 54 -6.25 -28.19 1.63
C GLU A 54 -6.19 -26.68 1.34
N ASP A 55 -5.25 -25.92 1.93
CA ASP A 55 -5.14 -24.47 1.76
C ASP A 55 -4.48 -24.05 0.43
N LEU A 56 -3.89 -24.97 -0.31
CA LEU A 56 -3.17 -24.75 -1.57
C LEU A 56 -4.05 -24.85 -2.83
N LEU A 57 -5.35 -25.05 -2.70
CA LEU A 57 -6.29 -25.18 -3.82
C LEU A 57 -6.92 -23.85 -4.26
N ASN A 58 -6.52 -22.72 -3.69
CA ASN A 58 -7.05 -21.43 -4.05
C ASN A 58 -6.31 -20.86 -5.25
N PHE A 59 -7.04 -20.72 -6.37
CA PHE A 59 -6.56 -20.09 -7.59
C PHE A 59 -6.36 -18.58 -7.35
N ASN A 60 -5.20 -18.05 -7.75
CA ASN A 60 -4.93 -16.61 -7.67
C ASN A 60 -5.23 -15.88 -8.98
N ALA A 61 -5.50 -16.59 -10.08
CA ALA A 61 -5.91 -16.01 -11.36
C ALA A 61 -6.58 -17.03 -12.26
N TYR A 62 -7.47 -16.54 -13.15
CA TYR A 62 -8.03 -17.29 -14.27
C TYR A 62 -7.79 -16.55 -15.56
N LEU A 63 -7.48 -17.28 -16.62
CA LEU A 63 -7.33 -16.74 -17.96
C LEU A 63 -8.42 -17.33 -18.87
N ARG A 64 -8.99 -16.47 -19.70
CA ARG A 64 -9.92 -16.85 -20.75
C ARG A 64 -9.48 -16.24 -22.07
N VAL A 65 -9.12 -17.07 -23.03
CA VAL A 65 -8.89 -16.63 -24.40
C VAL A 65 -10.25 -16.62 -25.12
N LYS A 66 -10.70 -15.43 -25.49
CA LYS A 66 -12.00 -15.21 -26.15
C LYS A 66 -11.97 -15.63 -27.63
N GLU A 67 -13.15 -15.72 -28.23
CA GLU A 67 -13.32 -16.06 -29.67
C GLU A 67 -12.77 -15.00 -30.63
N ASP A 68 -12.51 -13.78 -30.13
CA ASP A 68 -11.85 -12.69 -30.87
C ASP A 68 -10.32 -12.66 -30.68
N GLY A 69 -9.78 -13.62 -29.94
CA GLY A 69 -8.35 -13.73 -29.62
C GLY A 69 -7.89 -12.86 -28.47
N ARG A 70 -8.73 -11.97 -27.91
CA ARG A 70 -8.42 -11.22 -26.70
C ARG A 70 -8.38 -12.14 -25.48
N VAL A 71 -7.69 -11.71 -24.45
CA VAL A 71 -7.53 -12.49 -23.22
C VAL A 71 -8.11 -11.73 -22.03
N ASP A 72 -9.09 -12.30 -21.37
CA ASP A 72 -9.57 -11.85 -20.07
C ASP A 72 -8.70 -12.48 -18.97
N CYS A 73 -8.22 -11.65 -18.04
CA CYS A 73 -7.56 -12.10 -16.82
C CYS A 73 -8.39 -11.71 -15.61
N TYR A 74 -8.75 -12.69 -14.81
CA TYR A 74 -9.53 -12.50 -13.58
C TYR A 74 -8.62 -12.62 -12.37
N THR A 75 -8.50 -11.54 -11.59
CA THR A 75 -7.70 -11.49 -10.36
C THR A 75 -8.43 -10.75 -9.24
N GLY A 76 -8.24 -11.18 -8.01
CA GLY A 76 -8.82 -10.49 -6.84
C GLY A 76 -8.10 -9.19 -6.46
N LYS A 77 -7.00 -8.84 -7.12
CA LYS A 77 -6.28 -7.59 -6.90
C LYS A 77 -7.10 -6.36 -7.28
N ILE A 78 -6.75 -5.20 -6.70
CA ILE A 78 -7.44 -3.91 -6.92
C ILE A 78 -6.47 -2.89 -7.50
N GLU A 79 -6.90 -2.19 -8.56
CA GLU A 79 -6.24 -0.99 -9.07
C GLU A 79 -6.69 0.24 -8.29
N MET A 80 -5.73 0.94 -7.64
CA MET A 80 -5.98 2.14 -6.84
C MET A 80 -5.07 3.32 -7.23
N GLY A 81 -4.54 3.29 -8.47
CA GLY A 81 -3.61 4.28 -9.00
C GLY A 81 -2.15 3.84 -8.99
N GLN A 82 -1.82 2.64 -8.47
CA GLN A 82 -0.46 2.13 -8.41
C GLN A 82 0.02 1.48 -9.72
N GLY A 83 -0.89 1.28 -10.72
CA GLY A 83 -0.54 0.82 -12.06
C GLY A 83 -0.40 -0.70 -12.20
N ILE A 84 -0.95 -1.49 -11.29
CA ILE A 84 -0.86 -2.97 -11.38
C ILE A 84 -1.66 -3.55 -12.55
N THR A 85 -2.73 -2.89 -12.99
CA THR A 85 -3.44 -3.28 -14.22
C THR A 85 -2.47 -3.42 -15.39
N THR A 86 -1.56 -2.47 -15.53
CA THR A 86 -0.58 -2.44 -16.61
C THR A 86 0.55 -3.45 -16.41
N SER A 87 1.15 -3.51 -15.22
CA SER A 87 2.27 -4.44 -14.96
C SER A 87 1.82 -5.91 -15.05
N LEU A 88 0.64 -6.25 -14.54
CA LEU A 88 0.09 -7.61 -14.66
C LEU A 88 -0.23 -7.95 -16.12
N ALA A 89 -0.76 -7.00 -16.90
CA ALA A 89 -0.98 -7.20 -18.33
C ALA A 89 0.34 -7.38 -19.10
N GLN A 90 1.42 -6.66 -18.73
CA GLN A 90 2.76 -6.88 -19.33
C GLN A 90 3.27 -8.30 -19.10
N VAL A 91 3.13 -8.80 -17.89
CA VAL A 91 3.54 -10.15 -17.51
C VAL A 91 2.79 -11.21 -18.31
N LEU A 92 1.48 -11.03 -18.49
CA LEU A 92 0.64 -11.92 -19.29
C LEU A 92 0.98 -11.85 -20.78
N ALA A 93 1.11 -10.65 -21.32
CA ALA A 93 1.41 -10.41 -22.73
C ALA A 93 2.76 -11.00 -23.12
N GLU A 94 3.76 -10.90 -22.24
CA GLU A 94 5.09 -11.51 -22.45
C GLU A 94 4.99 -13.02 -22.65
N GLU A 95 4.31 -13.73 -21.75
CA GLU A 95 4.25 -15.18 -21.80
C GLU A 95 3.32 -15.70 -22.91
N LEU A 96 2.22 -14.98 -23.19
CA LEU A 96 1.26 -15.34 -24.24
C LEU A 96 1.70 -14.94 -25.63
N GLU A 97 2.77 -14.16 -25.80
CA GLU A 97 3.21 -13.60 -27.09
C GLU A 97 2.09 -12.83 -27.82
N ILE A 98 1.40 -11.94 -27.10
CA ILE A 98 0.33 -11.09 -27.63
C ILE A 98 0.58 -9.62 -27.32
N SER A 99 -0.13 -8.74 -28.02
CA SER A 99 -0.15 -7.32 -27.66
C SER A 99 -0.72 -7.12 -26.26
N ILE A 100 -0.11 -6.25 -25.45
CA ILE A 100 -0.62 -5.86 -24.13
C ILE A 100 -2.03 -5.28 -24.21
N TYR A 101 -2.37 -4.62 -25.32
CA TYR A 101 -3.70 -4.06 -25.56
C TYR A 101 -4.77 -5.12 -25.87
N SER A 102 -4.39 -6.38 -26.06
CA SER A 102 -5.30 -7.52 -26.23
C SER A 102 -5.69 -8.17 -24.91
N ILE A 103 -5.28 -7.60 -23.75
CA ILE A 103 -5.59 -8.13 -22.42
C ILE A 103 -6.63 -7.24 -21.74
N ASP A 104 -7.70 -7.87 -21.25
CA ASP A 104 -8.73 -7.24 -20.42
C ASP A 104 -8.58 -7.71 -18.98
N MET A 105 -8.19 -6.80 -18.06
CA MET A 105 -8.04 -7.12 -16.65
C MET A 105 -9.36 -6.95 -15.90
N ILE A 106 -9.91 -8.04 -15.37
CA ILE A 106 -11.10 -8.04 -14.50
C ILE A 106 -10.59 -8.22 -13.06
N MET A 107 -10.79 -7.21 -12.22
CA MET A 107 -10.13 -7.09 -10.93
C MET A 107 -11.13 -6.90 -9.79
N GLY A 108 -11.03 -7.71 -8.74
CA GLY A 108 -11.74 -7.50 -7.48
C GLY A 108 -13.26 -7.71 -7.51
N ASP A 109 -13.85 -8.19 -8.60
CA ASP A 109 -15.25 -8.61 -8.62
C ASP A 109 -15.39 -9.93 -7.86
N THR A 110 -16.16 -9.93 -6.77
CA THR A 110 -16.22 -11.07 -5.87
C THR A 110 -17.02 -12.26 -6.38
N GLU A 111 -17.70 -12.13 -7.54
CA GLU A 111 -18.36 -13.24 -8.22
C GLU A 111 -17.56 -13.78 -9.40
N LEU A 112 -16.72 -12.94 -10.03
CA LEU A 112 -15.98 -13.28 -11.23
C LEU A 112 -14.51 -13.61 -10.97
N CYS A 113 -13.92 -13.02 -9.91
CA CYS A 113 -12.50 -13.18 -9.61
C CYS A 113 -12.27 -14.24 -8.52
N PRO A 114 -11.08 -14.87 -8.49
CA PRO A 114 -10.69 -15.72 -7.37
C PRO A 114 -10.54 -14.90 -6.10
N TYR A 115 -10.64 -15.57 -4.95
CA TYR A 115 -10.40 -14.96 -3.65
C TYR A 115 -9.02 -14.33 -3.58
N ASP A 116 -8.97 -13.14 -2.98
CA ASP A 116 -7.75 -12.45 -2.65
C ASP A 116 -7.92 -11.70 -1.32
N ALA A 117 -6.96 -11.81 -0.42
CA ALA A 117 -7.05 -11.19 0.90
C ALA A 117 -7.08 -9.65 0.82
N GLY A 118 -6.51 -9.09 -0.25
CA GLY A 118 -6.51 -7.63 -0.51
C GLY A 118 -5.25 -7.15 -1.23
N THR A 119 -5.22 -5.84 -1.51
CA THR A 119 -4.11 -5.20 -2.21
C THR A 119 -3.42 -4.20 -1.28
N TRP A 120 -2.28 -4.60 -0.72
CA TRP A 120 -1.45 -3.83 0.21
C TRP A 120 -0.02 -4.37 0.28
N GLY A 121 0.86 -3.70 1.03
CA GLY A 121 2.20 -4.20 1.39
C GLY A 121 3.15 -4.36 0.21
N SER A 122 2.82 -3.78 -0.96
CA SER A 122 3.61 -3.94 -2.21
C SER A 122 3.82 -5.41 -2.62
N LEU A 123 2.88 -6.30 -2.26
CA LEU A 123 3.03 -7.75 -2.43
C LEU A 123 2.68 -8.25 -3.84
N THR A 124 2.00 -7.43 -4.67
CA THR A 124 1.53 -7.87 -6.00
C THR A 124 2.68 -8.34 -6.90
N PRO A 125 3.79 -7.61 -7.10
CA PRO A 125 4.89 -8.10 -7.94
C PRO A 125 5.54 -9.37 -7.40
N ARG A 126 5.64 -9.50 -6.07
CA ARG A 126 6.29 -10.66 -5.43
C ARG A 126 5.51 -11.96 -5.57
N PHE A 127 4.17 -11.89 -5.55
CA PHE A 127 3.30 -13.06 -5.45
C PHE A 127 2.38 -13.26 -6.64
N ALA A 128 1.81 -12.18 -7.21
CA ALA A 128 0.89 -12.32 -8.33
C ALA A 128 1.62 -12.52 -9.67
N ASP A 129 2.71 -11.81 -9.91
CA ASP A 129 3.44 -11.92 -11.18
C ASP A 129 3.94 -13.33 -11.48
N PRO A 130 4.60 -14.06 -10.56
CA PRO A 130 5.03 -15.43 -10.83
C PRO A 130 3.87 -16.39 -11.12
N VAL A 131 2.73 -16.18 -10.47
CA VAL A 131 1.53 -16.99 -10.68
C VAL A 131 0.92 -16.71 -12.05
N LEU A 132 0.81 -15.45 -12.44
CA LEU A 132 0.28 -15.05 -13.73
C LEU A 132 1.19 -15.47 -14.88
N ARG A 133 2.50 -15.38 -14.71
CA ARG A 133 3.46 -15.88 -15.68
C ARG A 133 3.28 -17.38 -15.94
N ALA A 134 3.17 -18.16 -14.88
CA ALA A 134 2.95 -19.59 -15.00
C ALA A 134 1.59 -19.90 -15.67
N ALA A 135 0.53 -19.19 -15.31
CA ALA A 135 -0.80 -19.36 -15.92
C ALA A 135 -0.81 -18.99 -17.42
N ALA A 136 -0.12 -17.91 -17.78
CA ALA A 136 0.00 -17.47 -19.17
C ALA A 136 0.84 -18.41 -20.01
N ALA A 137 1.95 -18.93 -19.47
CA ALA A 137 2.77 -19.95 -20.14
C ALA A 137 1.97 -21.25 -20.35
N GLU A 138 1.17 -21.66 -19.36
CA GLU A 138 0.26 -22.81 -19.49
C GLU A 138 -0.78 -22.59 -20.59
N ALA A 139 -1.38 -21.40 -20.65
CA ALA A 139 -2.32 -21.05 -21.69
C ALA A 139 -1.68 -21.08 -23.09
N ARG A 140 -0.45 -20.56 -23.22
CA ARG A 140 0.31 -20.62 -24.46
C ARG A 140 0.54 -22.06 -24.92
N GLU A 141 0.97 -22.96 -24.02
CA GLU A 141 1.20 -24.38 -24.36
C GLU A 141 -0.12 -25.05 -24.84
N VAL A 142 -1.25 -24.78 -24.19
CA VAL A 142 -2.56 -25.29 -24.63
C VAL A 142 -2.89 -24.81 -26.03
N LEU A 143 -2.63 -23.54 -26.33
CA LEU A 143 -2.90 -22.96 -27.65
C LEU A 143 -1.95 -23.52 -28.72
N LEU A 144 -0.67 -23.78 -28.37
CA LEU A 144 0.29 -24.44 -29.24
C LEU A 144 -0.12 -25.88 -29.55
N ASP A 145 -0.57 -26.66 -28.56
CA ASP A 145 -1.12 -28.01 -28.78
C ASP A 145 -2.30 -28.00 -29.76
N MET A 146 -3.23 -27.04 -29.57
CA MET A 146 -4.37 -26.88 -30.47
C MET A 146 -3.95 -26.46 -31.87
N ALA A 147 -2.91 -25.62 -32.01
CA ALA A 147 -2.38 -25.20 -33.30
C ALA A 147 -1.68 -26.35 -34.00
N ALA A 148 -0.93 -27.20 -33.27
CA ALA A 148 -0.30 -28.39 -33.81
C ALA A 148 -1.30 -29.37 -34.41
N GLU A 149 -2.44 -29.58 -33.71
CA GLU A 149 -3.56 -30.37 -34.20
C GLU A 149 -4.23 -29.73 -35.46
N TYR A 150 -4.40 -28.40 -35.45
CA TYR A 150 -5.06 -27.69 -36.55
C TYR A 150 -4.19 -27.61 -37.81
N LEU A 151 -2.89 -27.39 -37.66
CA LEU A 151 -1.95 -27.25 -38.76
C LEU A 151 -1.34 -28.60 -39.21
N GLU A 152 -1.65 -29.67 -38.47
CA GLU A 152 -1.15 -31.06 -38.72
C GLU A 152 0.39 -31.12 -38.71
N VAL A 153 1.04 -30.41 -37.78
CA VAL A 153 2.51 -30.40 -37.62
C VAL A 153 2.92 -30.64 -36.15
N PRO A 154 4.09 -31.19 -35.90
CA PRO A 154 4.62 -31.31 -34.51
C PRO A 154 4.77 -29.95 -33.86
N GLY A 155 4.47 -29.88 -32.55
CA GLY A 155 4.51 -28.62 -31.79
C GLY A 155 5.88 -27.94 -31.78
N GLU A 156 6.98 -28.71 -31.84
CA GLU A 156 8.34 -28.18 -31.92
C GLU A 156 8.63 -27.39 -33.22
N MET A 157 7.82 -27.55 -34.24
CA MET A 157 7.91 -26.79 -35.48
C MET A 157 7.11 -25.48 -35.44
N LEU A 158 6.43 -25.17 -34.34
CA LEU A 158 5.63 -23.98 -34.19
C LEU A 158 6.37 -22.84 -33.48
N GLU A 159 6.05 -21.63 -33.86
CA GLU A 159 6.40 -20.39 -33.18
C GLU A 159 5.16 -19.52 -33.04
N VAL A 160 5.21 -18.59 -32.05
CA VAL A 160 4.13 -17.65 -31.82
C VAL A 160 4.67 -16.22 -31.93
N ALA A 161 3.92 -15.37 -32.58
CA ALA A 161 4.12 -13.93 -32.53
C ALA A 161 2.78 -13.21 -32.67
N ASP A 162 2.53 -12.25 -31.82
CA ASP A 162 1.34 -11.39 -31.80
C ASP A 162 0.01 -12.18 -31.91
N GLY A 163 -0.12 -13.23 -31.10
CA GLY A 163 -1.33 -14.09 -31.07
C GLY A 163 -1.54 -14.97 -32.30
N THR A 164 -0.54 -15.09 -33.15
CA THR A 164 -0.54 -15.94 -34.33
C THR A 164 0.50 -17.04 -34.18
N VAL A 165 0.07 -18.28 -34.34
CA VAL A 165 0.94 -19.45 -34.38
C VAL A 165 1.26 -19.77 -35.84
N PHE A 166 2.53 -19.95 -36.16
CA PHE A 166 3.00 -20.25 -37.50
C PHE A 166 4.08 -21.35 -37.49
N VAL A 167 4.23 -22.02 -38.62
CA VAL A 167 5.22 -23.06 -38.80
C VAL A 167 6.61 -22.43 -39.07
N LYS A 168 7.64 -22.83 -38.30
CA LYS A 168 9.02 -22.40 -38.50
C LYS A 168 9.43 -22.59 -39.97
N ASN A 169 10.00 -21.58 -40.56
CA ASN A 169 10.42 -21.55 -41.97
C ASN A 169 9.25 -21.63 -42.99
N ASN A 170 7.98 -21.52 -42.57
CA ASN A 170 6.82 -21.45 -43.46
C ASN A 170 5.70 -20.59 -42.83
N GLU A 171 5.91 -19.29 -42.75
CA GLU A 171 4.96 -18.35 -42.14
C GLU A 171 3.59 -18.25 -42.85
N SER A 172 3.46 -18.81 -44.06
CA SER A 172 2.16 -18.88 -44.75
C SER A 172 1.22 -19.91 -44.11
N GLN A 173 1.80 -20.95 -43.45
CA GLN A 173 1.03 -21.94 -42.68
C GLN A 173 0.89 -21.48 -41.25
N LYS A 174 -0.23 -20.83 -40.95
CA LYS A 174 -0.48 -20.17 -39.68
C LYS A 174 -1.93 -20.25 -39.23
N VAL A 175 -2.17 -20.03 -37.94
CA VAL A 175 -3.49 -19.95 -37.32
C VAL A 175 -3.45 -18.94 -36.18
N THR A 176 -4.50 -18.15 -36.02
CA THR A 176 -4.61 -17.17 -34.92
C THR A 176 -5.23 -17.81 -33.66
N TYR A 177 -4.97 -17.21 -32.49
CA TYR A 177 -5.66 -17.59 -31.25
C TYR A 177 -7.18 -17.47 -31.40
N ALA A 178 -7.66 -16.47 -32.15
CA ALA A 178 -9.09 -16.29 -32.44
C ALA A 178 -9.65 -17.50 -33.22
N ASP A 179 -8.96 -17.96 -34.28
CA ASP A 179 -9.40 -19.12 -35.07
C ASP A 179 -9.41 -20.41 -34.24
N LEU A 180 -8.42 -20.57 -33.33
CA LEU A 180 -8.33 -21.75 -32.46
C LEU A 180 -9.46 -21.81 -31.43
N THR A 181 -9.97 -20.65 -30.97
CA THR A 181 -10.94 -20.58 -29.87
C THR A 181 -12.40 -20.45 -30.37
N LYS A 182 -12.59 -20.09 -31.61
CA LYS A 182 -13.94 -19.85 -32.21
C LYS A 182 -14.87 -21.06 -32.10
N GLY A 183 -16.03 -20.82 -31.50
CA GLY A 183 -17.06 -21.88 -31.33
C GLY A 183 -16.67 -22.96 -30.30
N LYS A 184 -15.60 -22.81 -29.56
CA LYS A 184 -15.13 -23.82 -28.60
C LYS A 184 -15.36 -23.35 -27.15
N LYS A 185 -15.71 -24.29 -26.29
CA LYS A 185 -15.63 -24.12 -24.84
C LYS A 185 -14.75 -25.22 -24.26
N ILE A 186 -13.50 -24.90 -24.07
CA ILE A 186 -12.48 -25.85 -23.61
C ILE A 186 -12.02 -25.41 -22.22
N ILE A 187 -12.02 -26.35 -21.28
CA ILE A 187 -11.43 -26.19 -19.95
C ILE A 187 -10.28 -27.17 -19.88
N LYS A 188 -9.06 -26.67 -19.92
CA LYS A 188 -7.86 -27.50 -19.80
C LYS A 188 -7.06 -27.15 -18.56
N THR A 189 -6.42 -28.15 -17.99
CA THR A 189 -5.34 -28.04 -17.00
C THR A 189 -4.16 -28.84 -17.50
N LEU A 190 -2.96 -28.27 -17.48
CA LEU A 190 -1.76 -28.98 -17.90
C LEU A 190 -1.36 -30.08 -16.91
N LYS A 191 -0.74 -31.12 -17.48
CA LYS A 191 -0.13 -32.23 -16.72
C LYS A 191 1.33 -31.97 -16.37
N LYS A 192 1.98 -30.97 -16.97
CA LYS A 192 3.40 -30.63 -16.78
C LYS A 192 3.52 -29.16 -16.40
N LYS A 193 4.55 -28.83 -15.61
CA LYS A 193 4.91 -27.44 -15.32
C LYS A 193 5.30 -26.75 -16.62
N PRO A 194 4.67 -25.62 -17.00
CA PRO A 194 5.01 -24.90 -18.22
C PRO A 194 6.40 -24.29 -18.11
N GLU A 195 7.10 -24.18 -19.23
CA GLU A 195 8.36 -23.44 -19.31
C GLU A 195 8.05 -21.95 -19.47
N ILE A 196 8.47 -21.15 -18.50
CA ILE A 196 8.37 -19.69 -18.56
C ILE A 196 9.57 -19.11 -19.30
N LYS A 197 9.36 -17.98 -19.99
CA LYS A 197 10.43 -17.28 -20.71
C LYS A 197 11.55 -16.86 -19.78
N LYS A 198 12.78 -16.82 -20.29
CA LYS A 198 13.94 -16.29 -19.59
C LYS A 198 14.05 -14.78 -19.83
N SER A 199 14.65 -14.05 -18.90
CA SER A 199 14.80 -12.59 -18.97
C SER A 199 15.43 -12.08 -20.27
N LYS A 200 16.42 -12.80 -20.80
CA LYS A 200 17.08 -12.49 -22.07
C LYS A 200 16.15 -12.51 -23.30
N ASP A 201 15.01 -13.21 -23.20
CA ASP A 201 14.01 -13.37 -24.26
C ASP A 201 12.82 -12.41 -24.09
N PHE A 202 12.85 -11.53 -23.09
CA PHE A 202 11.78 -10.57 -22.82
C PHE A 202 11.69 -9.46 -23.87
N LYS A 203 10.47 -9.24 -24.36
CA LYS A 203 10.15 -8.20 -25.33
C LYS A 203 9.31 -7.07 -24.70
N ILE A 204 8.54 -7.39 -23.65
CA ILE A 204 7.53 -6.51 -23.04
C ILE A 204 7.89 -6.21 -21.57
N ILE A 205 8.24 -7.22 -20.78
CA ILE A 205 8.74 -7.03 -19.40
C ILE A 205 10.05 -6.23 -19.43
N GLY A 206 10.17 -5.25 -18.52
CA GLY A 206 11.33 -4.35 -18.47
C GLY A 206 11.25 -3.16 -19.43
N LYS A 207 10.17 -3.05 -20.21
CA LYS A 207 9.96 -1.89 -21.09
C LYS A 207 8.98 -0.90 -20.45
N PRO A 208 9.20 0.43 -20.63
CA PRO A 208 8.27 1.42 -20.13
C PRO A 208 6.94 1.37 -20.90
N VAL A 209 5.85 1.14 -20.18
CA VAL A 209 4.49 1.14 -20.73
C VAL A 209 3.65 2.15 -19.97
N ILE A 210 2.96 3.01 -20.70
CA ILE A 210 2.00 3.95 -20.14
C ILE A 210 0.79 3.17 -19.59
N SER A 211 0.19 3.66 -18.51
CA SER A 211 -0.96 3.04 -17.84
C SER A 211 -2.10 2.76 -18.83
N LEU A 212 -2.54 1.50 -18.92
CA LEU A 212 -3.60 1.05 -19.83
C LEU A 212 -4.95 1.72 -19.54
N ASP A 213 -5.17 2.15 -18.31
CA ASP A 213 -6.39 2.81 -17.86
C ASP A 213 -6.31 4.35 -17.90
N ALA A 214 -5.19 4.92 -18.35
CA ALA A 214 -4.97 6.36 -18.38
C ALA A 214 -6.04 7.09 -19.21
N GLU A 215 -6.37 6.59 -20.40
CA GLU A 215 -7.40 7.20 -21.25
C GLU A 215 -8.75 7.26 -20.54
N SER A 216 -9.17 6.15 -19.90
CA SER A 216 -10.45 6.10 -19.20
C SER A 216 -10.55 7.09 -18.06
N LYS A 217 -9.43 7.31 -17.35
CA LYS A 217 -9.32 8.27 -16.24
C LYS A 217 -9.36 9.72 -16.72
N VAL A 218 -8.54 10.09 -17.69
CA VAL A 218 -8.48 11.49 -18.18
C VAL A 218 -9.69 11.92 -19.00
N THR A 219 -10.45 10.98 -19.55
CA THR A 219 -11.70 11.25 -20.29
C THR A 219 -12.95 11.13 -19.44
N GLY A 220 -12.85 10.80 -18.15
CA GLY A 220 -13.98 10.61 -17.25
C GLY A 220 -14.82 9.34 -17.51
N LYS A 221 -14.30 8.41 -18.31
CA LYS A 221 -14.95 7.09 -18.54
C LYS A 221 -14.78 6.15 -17.36
N ALA A 222 -13.68 6.29 -16.60
CA ALA A 222 -13.44 5.53 -15.38
C ALA A 222 -14.57 5.77 -14.36
N LYS A 223 -15.06 4.71 -13.72
CA LYS A 223 -16.17 4.79 -12.75
C LYS A 223 -15.67 4.46 -11.36
N TYR A 224 -15.98 5.35 -10.43
CA TYR A 224 -15.75 5.24 -9.00
C TYR A 224 -17.08 4.99 -8.29
N SER A 225 -17.05 4.64 -7.01
CA SER A 225 -18.27 4.34 -6.24
C SER A 225 -19.29 5.50 -6.27
N GLY A 226 -18.82 6.74 -6.17
CA GLY A 226 -19.64 7.95 -6.25
C GLY A 226 -20.26 8.24 -7.63
N ASP A 227 -19.78 7.59 -8.70
CA ASP A 227 -20.31 7.78 -10.08
C ASP A 227 -21.45 6.81 -10.41
N ILE A 228 -21.69 5.83 -9.56
CA ILE A 228 -22.73 4.82 -9.81
C ILE A 228 -24.11 5.45 -9.58
N LYS A 229 -24.98 5.35 -10.55
CA LYS A 229 -26.37 5.83 -10.49
C LYS A 229 -27.33 4.68 -10.71
N LEU A 230 -28.31 4.55 -9.82
CA LEU A 230 -29.32 3.49 -9.83
C LEU A 230 -30.72 4.11 -9.85
N PRO A 231 -31.71 3.49 -10.50
CA PRO A 231 -33.09 3.95 -10.46
C PRO A 231 -33.62 3.99 -9.02
N GLY A 232 -34.27 5.09 -8.63
CA GLY A 232 -34.82 5.28 -7.28
C GLY A 232 -33.78 5.40 -6.15
N MET A 233 -32.50 5.64 -6.48
CA MET A 233 -31.43 5.79 -5.51
C MET A 233 -31.59 7.05 -4.68
N VAL A 234 -31.24 6.93 -3.40
CA VAL A 234 -31.12 8.04 -2.46
C VAL A 234 -29.67 8.22 -2.02
N TYR A 235 -29.34 9.44 -1.62
CA TYR A 235 -28.06 9.82 -1.03
C TYR A 235 -28.19 9.84 0.48
N ALA A 236 -27.24 9.27 1.16
CA ALA A 236 -27.19 9.22 2.60
C ALA A 236 -26.17 10.20 3.18
N THR A 237 -26.54 10.92 4.24
CA THR A 237 -25.63 11.71 5.06
C THR A 237 -25.74 11.21 6.50
N ILE A 238 -24.62 10.74 7.05
CA ILE A 238 -24.55 10.26 8.44
C ILE A 238 -24.30 11.43 9.38
N ILE A 239 -24.97 11.40 10.55
CA ILE A 239 -24.80 12.39 11.60
C ILE A 239 -23.83 11.79 12.64
N ARG A 240 -22.65 12.38 12.74
CA ARG A 240 -21.55 11.87 13.54
C ARG A 240 -21.31 12.70 14.80
N PRO A 241 -20.88 12.10 15.93
CA PRO A 241 -20.41 12.87 17.09
C PRO A 241 -19.15 13.67 16.75
N ALA A 242 -18.94 14.76 17.48
CA ALA A 242 -17.74 15.59 17.34
C ALA A 242 -16.50 14.99 18.03
N ILE A 243 -16.68 13.96 18.83
CA ILE A 243 -15.62 13.27 19.59
C ILE A 243 -15.72 11.78 19.27
N PHE A 244 -14.63 11.19 18.80
CA PHE A 244 -14.55 9.76 18.50
C PHE A 244 -14.89 8.92 19.75
N GLY A 245 -15.69 7.86 19.57
CA GLY A 245 -16.08 6.96 20.66
C GLY A 245 -17.25 7.48 21.52
N SER A 246 -17.87 8.62 21.18
CA SER A 246 -19.07 9.10 21.87
C SER A 246 -20.26 8.18 21.66
N LYS A 247 -21.09 8.00 22.71
CA LYS A 247 -22.31 7.20 22.69
C LYS A 247 -23.53 8.08 22.44
N LYS A 248 -24.43 7.61 21.57
CA LYS A 248 -25.72 8.25 21.29
C LYS A 248 -26.64 8.13 22.51
N LEU A 249 -27.21 9.24 22.99
CA LEU A 249 -28.18 9.28 24.08
C LEU A 249 -29.61 9.56 23.59
N ALA A 250 -29.79 10.59 22.75
CA ALA A 250 -31.12 10.97 22.27
C ALA A 250 -31.01 11.63 20.89
N VAL A 251 -32.04 11.45 20.06
CA VAL A 251 -32.19 12.05 18.72
C VAL A 251 -33.43 12.93 18.71
N ASP A 252 -33.28 14.21 18.31
CA ASP A 252 -34.36 15.12 18.03
C ASP A 252 -34.37 15.42 16.52
N SER A 253 -35.36 14.88 15.83
CA SER A 253 -35.61 15.07 14.41
C SER A 253 -36.82 15.97 14.11
N SER A 254 -37.31 16.76 15.07
CA SER A 254 -38.52 17.59 14.94
C SER A 254 -38.47 18.55 13.75
N GLU A 255 -37.29 19.11 13.44
CA GLU A 255 -37.06 20.05 12.33
C GLU A 255 -36.91 19.35 10.96
N LEU A 256 -36.83 18.01 10.91
CA LEU A 256 -36.64 17.27 9.67
C LEU A 256 -37.82 17.44 8.70
N SER A 257 -39.02 17.60 9.22
CA SER A 257 -40.26 17.78 8.45
C SER A 257 -40.26 18.98 7.50
N VAL A 258 -39.35 19.95 7.69
CA VAL A 258 -39.16 21.11 6.80
C VAL A 258 -38.57 20.68 5.44
N PHE A 259 -37.89 19.54 5.40
CA PHE A 259 -37.24 19.01 4.20
C PHE A 259 -38.11 17.94 3.56
N GLU A 260 -38.92 18.32 2.58
CA GLU A 260 -39.86 17.42 1.88
C GLU A 260 -39.13 16.24 1.27
N GLY A 261 -39.55 15.02 1.59
CA GLY A 261 -38.96 13.77 1.08
C GLY A 261 -37.69 13.31 1.79
N ALA A 262 -37.18 14.04 2.77
CA ALA A 262 -36.09 13.60 3.63
C ALA A 262 -36.61 12.59 4.66
N GLU A 263 -35.86 11.47 4.82
CA GLU A 263 -36.22 10.40 5.76
C GLU A 263 -35.07 10.17 6.73
N LEU A 264 -35.41 10.04 8.03
CA LEU A 264 -34.46 9.63 9.05
C LEU A 264 -34.30 8.10 9.00
N VAL A 265 -33.06 7.65 9.02
CA VAL A 265 -32.69 6.24 9.18
C VAL A 265 -31.90 6.10 10.46
N GLU A 266 -32.37 5.29 11.39
CA GLU A 266 -31.76 5.10 12.70
C GLU A 266 -31.58 3.60 13.00
N ASP A 267 -30.39 3.23 13.47
CA ASP A 267 -30.03 1.96 14.06
C ASP A 267 -29.26 2.25 15.37
N ASP A 268 -28.79 1.25 16.10
CA ASP A 268 -28.15 1.39 17.42
C ASP A 268 -27.18 2.59 17.48
N ASP A 269 -26.12 2.55 16.67
CA ASP A 269 -25.08 3.58 16.65
C ASP A 269 -25.09 4.44 15.38
N LEU A 270 -26.01 4.18 14.45
CA LEU A 270 -26.10 4.85 13.16
C LEU A 270 -27.32 5.77 13.12
N VAL A 271 -27.10 7.05 12.83
CA VAL A 271 -28.16 8.00 12.48
C VAL A 271 -27.81 8.65 11.16
N ALA A 272 -28.70 8.55 10.18
CA ALA A 272 -28.50 9.12 8.87
C ALA A 272 -29.79 9.75 8.33
N VAL A 273 -29.64 10.70 7.42
CA VAL A 273 -30.74 11.22 6.63
C VAL A 273 -30.53 10.82 5.18
N VAL A 274 -31.60 10.35 4.54
CA VAL A 274 -31.58 9.98 3.13
C VAL A 274 -32.54 10.86 2.32
N HIS A 275 -32.12 11.25 1.11
CA HIS A 275 -32.94 12.00 0.16
C HIS A 275 -32.47 11.72 -1.29
N SER A 276 -33.36 11.95 -2.26
CA SER A 276 -33.04 11.81 -3.70
C SER A 276 -32.07 12.87 -4.22
N ASP A 277 -31.90 13.97 -3.50
CA ASP A 277 -30.93 15.04 -3.74
C ASP A 277 -29.89 15.05 -2.62
N PRO A 278 -28.58 15.00 -2.93
CA PRO A 278 -27.52 14.94 -1.91
C PRO A 278 -27.40 16.23 -1.09
N GLU A 279 -27.72 17.41 -1.65
CA GLU A 279 -27.67 18.66 -0.91
C GLU A 279 -28.82 18.76 0.10
N VAL A 280 -30.00 18.29 -0.28
CA VAL A 280 -31.14 18.21 0.64
C VAL A 280 -30.83 17.21 1.76
N ALA A 281 -30.28 16.04 1.47
CA ALA A 281 -29.86 15.07 2.49
C ALA A 281 -28.88 15.70 3.48
N ALA A 282 -27.87 16.42 3.00
CA ALA A 282 -26.85 17.06 3.83
C ALA A 282 -27.43 18.21 4.70
N ASN A 283 -28.32 19.02 4.14
CA ASN A 283 -28.96 20.13 4.88
C ASN A 283 -29.95 19.60 5.92
N ALA A 284 -30.75 18.62 5.57
CA ALA A 284 -31.69 17.96 6.48
C ALA A 284 -30.94 17.23 7.62
N ALA A 285 -29.80 16.60 7.37
CA ALA A 285 -28.99 15.99 8.42
C ALA A 285 -28.49 17.01 9.45
N ARG A 286 -28.22 18.28 9.05
CA ARG A 286 -27.82 19.35 9.97
C ARG A 286 -28.95 19.81 10.88
N SER A 287 -30.22 19.62 10.50
CA SER A 287 -31.39 19.99 11.34
C SER A 287 -31.62 18.97 12.46
N VAL A 288 -31.17 17.76 12.33
CA VAL A 288 -31.30 16.72 13.36
C VAL A 288 -30.30 16.97 14.47
N LYS A 289 -30.75 17.02 15.71
CA LYS A 289 -29.95 17.25 16.91
C LYS A 289 -29.76 15.92 17.65
N ILE A 290 -28.51 15.57 17.98
CA ILE A 290 -28.21 14.36 18.75
C ILE A 290 -27.46 14.74 20.01
N SER A 291 -27.90 14.21 21.14
CA SER A 291 -27.18 14.31 22.40
C SER A 291 -26.17 13.13 22.49
N TRP A 292 -24.92 13.46 22.79
CA TRP A 292 -23.83 12.50 22.86
C TRP A 292 -23.18 12.49 24.24
N GLU A 293 -22.81 11.32 24.72
CA GLU A 293 -21.91 11.14 25.87
C GLU A 293 -20.48 10.89 25.35
N ALA A 294 -19.60 11.86 25.62
CA ALA A 294 -18.21 11.78 25.18
C ALA A 294 -17.35 10.96 26.15
N PRO A 295 -16.36 10.19 25.66
CA PRO A 295 -15.36 9.55 26.52
C PRO A 295 -14.43 10.60 27.14
N GLU A 296 -13.75 10.21 28.22
CA GLU A 296 -12.72 11.04 28.85
C GLU A 296 -11.51 11.23 27.90
N ALA A 297 -10.98 12.45 27.86
CA ALA A 297 -9.79 12.77 27.09
C ALA A 297 -8.53 12.27 27.84
N LYS A 298 -7.78 11.35 27.21
CA LYS A 298 -6.60 10.73 27.84
C LYS A 298 -5.28 11.43 27.49
N ALA A 299 -5.15 11.98 26.29
CA ALA A 299 -3.95 12.61 25.79
C ALA A 299 -4.24 13.59 24.64
N ASP A 300 -3.27 14.44 24.30
CA ASP A 300 -3.25 15.35 23.16
C ASP A 300 -1.93 15.20 22.37
N ASN A 301 -1.68 16.07 21.37
CA ASN A 301 -0.48 16.02 20.54
C ASN A 301 0.84 16.10 21.31
N GLU A 302 0.86 16.76 22.48
CA GLU A 302 2.09 16.94 23.25
C GLU A 302 2.29 15.82 24.27
N SER A 303 1.21 15.39 24.94
CA SER A 303 1.25 14.42 26.03
C SER A 303 1.25 12.96 25.56
N ILE A 304 0.87 12.67 24.31
CA ILE A 304 0.67 11.28 23.81
C ILE A 304 1.93 10.40 23.95
N PHE A 305 3.11 10.94 23.70
CA PHE A 305 4.35 10.17 23.74
C PHE A 305 4.73 9.79 25.19
N GLN A 306 4.54 10.71 26.14
CA GLN A 306 4.73 10.40 27.56
C GLN A 306 3.64 9.40 28.02
N TYR A 307 2.42 9.56 27.54
CA TYR A 307 1.34 8.62 27.81
C TYR A 307 1.66 7.19 27.35
N PHE A 308 2.34 7.02 26.19
CA PHE A 308 2.83 5.70 25.76
C PHE A 308 3.88 5.13 26.72
N GLU A 309 4.89 5.92 27.10
CA GLU A 309 5.94 5.48 28.06
C GLU A 309 5.36 5.05 29.40
N ASP A 310 4.34 5.77 29.88
CA ASP A 310 3.75 5.53 31.20
C ASP A 310 2.84 4.31 31.23
N ASN A 311 2.16 4.01 30.12
CA ASN A 311 1.10 3.02 30.09
C ASN A 311 1.48 1.72 29.37
N ILE A 312 2.43 1.71 28.42
CA ILE A 312 2.85 0.49 27.72
C ILE A 312 4.11 -0.05 28.39
N LYS A 313 4.00 -1.11 29.19
CA LYS A 313 5.13 -1.73 29.90
C LYS A 313 5.57 -3.05 29.25
N GLU A 314 4.64 -3.77 28.64
CA GLU A 314 4.94 -5.02 27.96
C GLU A 314 5.67 -4.76 26.66
N ASN A 315 6.69 -5.57 26.39
CA ASN A 315 7.46 -5.48 25.17
C ASN A 315 7.78 -6.85 24.60
N LYS A 316 8.09 -6.86 23.30
CA LYS A 316 8.60 -8.03 22.60
C LYS A 316 9.99 -7.73 22.10
N VAL A 317 10.96 -8.56 22.48
CA VAL A 317 12.31 -8.52 21.91
C VAL A 317 12.21 -9.01 20.46
N PHE A 318 12.61 -8.16 19.53
CA PHE A 318 12.61 -8.44 18.09
C PHE A 318 13.95 -9.01 17.64
N GLU A 319 15.05 -8.40 18.12
CA GLU A 319 16.41 -8.81 17.82
C GLU A 319 17.29 -8.55 19.05
N GLU A 320 18.20 -9.48 19.33
CA GLU A 320 19.18 -9.35 20.43
C GLU A 320 20.46 -10.11 20.09
N GLY A 321 21.61 -9.52 20.42
CA GLY A 321 22.92 -10.12 20.24
C GLY A 321 23.96 -9.51 21.17
N GLY A 322 24.98 -10.28 21.55
CA GLY A 322 26.09 -9.82 22.41
C GLY A 322 25.65 -9.36 23.79
N SER A 323 26.29 -8.33 24.32
CA SER A 323 26.03 -7.72 25.62
C SER A 323 26.02 -6.20 25.53
N LEU A 324 24.90 -5.57 25.89
CA LEU A 324 24.80 -4.10 25.89
C LEU A 324 25.77 -3.44 26.85
N ALA A 325 26.08 -4.10 27.98
CA ALA A 325 27.06 -3.60 28.94
C ALA A 325 28.48 -3.55 28.35
N ASP A 326 28.90 -4.65 27.72
CA ASP A 326 30.20 -4.74 27.04
C ASP A 326 30.28 -3.77 25.86
N GLY A 327 29.19 -3.62 25.13
CA GLY A 327 29.07 -2.64 24.03
C GLY A 327 29.27 -1.21 24.54
N ARG A 328 28.69 -0.83 25.68
CA ARG A 328 28.89 0.48 26.30
C ARG A 328 30.32 0.68 26.81
N GLU A 329 30.88 -0.33 27.47
CA GLU A 329 32.25 -0.26 28.03
C GLU A 329 33.32 -0.10 26.95
N THR A 330 33.12 -0.75 25.80
CA THR A 330 34.07 -0.73 24.68
C THR A 330 33.83 0.39 23.66
N SER A 331 32.78 1.20 23.83
CA SER A 331 32.52 2.37 22.99
C SER A 331 33.30 3.59 23.49
N GLU A 332 33.99 4.28 22.57
CA GLU A 332 34.57 5.59 22.85
C GLU A 332 33.55 6.71 22.83
N ILE A 333 32.54 6.55 22.02
CA ILE A 333 31.44 7.50 21.82
C ILE A 333 30.12 6.76 21.99
N VAL A 334 29.24 7.29 22.86
CA VAL A 334 27.88 6.80 23.04
C VAL A 334 26.91 7.95 22.76
N VAL A 335 25.93 7.71 21.90
CA VAL A 335 24.88 8.65 21.56
C VAL A 335 23.53 8.09 21.98
N GLU A 336 22.72 8.92 22.65
CA GLU A 336 21.38 8.57 23.10
C GLU A 336 20.39 9.64 22.63
N ALA A 337 19.25 9.23 22.07
CA ALA A 337 18.22 10.15 21.63
C ALA A 337 16.83 9.52 21.65
N LYS A 338 15.80 10.39 21.70
CA LYS A 338 14.39 10.03 21.48
C LYS A 338 13.94 10.66 20.17
N TYR A 339 13.06 9.96 19.46
CA TYR A 339 12.46 10.40 18.20
C TYR A 339 10.94 10.28 18.28
N PHE A 340 10.25 11.27 17.75
CA PHE A 340 8.80 11.40 17.87
C PHE A 340 8.14 11.53 16.49
N ASP A 341 7.07 10.81 16.27
CA ASP A 341 6.29 10.90 15.03
C ASP A 341 4.80 10.91 15.36
N GLY A 342 4.07 11.96 14.94
CA GLY A 342 2.65 12.14 15.22
C GLY A 342 1.75 11.29 14.31
N TYR A 343 0.43 11.32 14.56
CA TYR A 343 -0.57 10.65 13.73
C TYR A 343 -0.65 11.27 12.34
N LYS A 344 -0.91 10.43 11.32
CA LYS A 344 -1.08 10.89 9.92
C LYS A 344 -2.35 10.31 9.31
N ALA A 345 -3.07 11.13 8.55
CA ALA A 345 -4.20 10.70 7.75
C ALA A 345 -3.73 10.10 6.41
N HIS A 346 -4.53 9.20 5.83
CA HIS A 346 -4.30 8.71 4.45
C HIS A 346 -4.51 9.81 3.42
N ALA A 347 -5.45 10.71 3.67
CA ALA A 347 -5.76 11.89 2.87
C ALA A 347 -6.02 11.56 1.38
N SER A 348 -6.58 10.39 1.09
CA SER A 348 -6.98 9.99 -0.26
C SER A 348 -7.91 11.02 -0.88
N ILE A 349 -7.74 11.35 -2.17
CA ILE A 349 -8.61 12.33 -2.85
C ILE A 349 -10.05 11.84 -2.92
N GLU A 350 -10.29 10.57 -3.32
CA GLU A 350 -11.57 9.93 -3.11
C GLU A 350 -11.72 9.56 -1.64
N THR A 351 -12.75 10.08 -0.98
CA THR A 351 -13.12 9.67 0.38
C THR A 351 -13.72 8.27 0.39
N HIS A 352 -13.91 7.67 1.55
CA HIS A 352 -14.63 6.40 1.67
C HIS A 352 -16.03 6.53 1.09
N SER A 353 -16.40 5.61 0.19
CA SER A 353 -17.67 5.64 -0.52
C SER A 353 -18.21 4.25 -0.80
N ALA A 354 -19.52 4.11 -0.82
CA ALA A 354 -20.21 2.89 -1.22
C ALA A 354 -21.57 3.21 -1.86
N THR A 355 -21.89 2.52 -2.95
CA THR A 355 -23.21 2.51 -3.57
C THR A 355 -23.73 1.10 -3.55
N CYS A 356 -24.93 0.86 -3.01
CA CYS A 356 -25.47 -0.49 -2.87
C CYS A 356 -26.98 -0.54 -2.91
N TYR A 357 -27.50 -1.76 -3.11
CA TYR A 357 -28.91 -2.05 -3.01
C TYR A 357 -29.15 -3.54 -2.70
N PHE A 358 -30.29 -3.81 -2.08
CA PHE A 358 -30.79 -5.17 -1.94
C PHE A 358 -31.73 -5.49 -3.11
N LYS A 359 -31.49 -6.62 -3.78
CA LYS A 359 -32.40 -7.20 -4.75
C LYS A 359 -32.84 -8.55 -4.23
N GLU A 360 -34.12 -8.64 -3.84
CA GLU A 360 -34.64 -9.81 -3.12
C GLU A 360 -33.78 -10.07 -1.86
N ASP A 361 -33.09 -11.21 -1.81
CA ASP A 361 -32.22 -11.63 -0.72
C ASP A 361 -30.71 -11.43 -1.03
N LYS A 362 -30.36 -10.67 -2.08
CA LYS A 362 -28.98 -10.43 -2.53
C LYS A 362 -28.58 -8.98 -2.33
N LEU A 363 -27.42 -8.76 -1.70
CA LEU A 363 -26.78 -7.45 -1.62
C LEU A 363 -25.81 -7.26 -2.80
N ILE A 364 -26.00 -6.20 -3.57
CA ILE A 364 -25.11 -5.78 -4.66
C ILE A 364 -24.50 -4.43 -4.28
N MET A 365 -23.18 -4.33 -4.39
CA MET A 365 -22.43 -3.18 -3.92
C MET A 365 -21.26 -2.80 -4.84
N TRP A 366 -20.98 -1.50 -4.93
CA TRP A 366 -19.74 -0.88 -5.41
C TRP A 366 -19.16 -0.10 -4.24
N ALA A 367 -18.02 -0.50 -3.72
CA ALA A 367 -17.39 0.15 -2.58
C ALA A 367 -15.93 0.49 -2.87
N SER A 368 -15.49 1.64 -2.40
CA SER A 368 -14.08 2.03 -2.43
C SER A 368 -13.30 1.19 -1.40
N SER A 369 -12.83 0.01 -1.81
CA SER A 369 -12.23 -0.99 -0.92
C SER A 369 -10.96 -1.59 -1.51
N GLN A 370 -9.90 -1.70 -0.69
CA GLN A 370 -8.68 -2.48 -0.99
C GLN A 370 -8.86 -3.98 -0.73
N THR A 371 -9.96 -4.36 -0.06
CA THR A 371 -10.22 -5.72 0.43
C THR A 371 -11.63 -6.19 0.08
N PRO A 372 -12.01 -6.27 -1.20
CA PRO A 372 -13.40 -6.56 -1.59
C PRO A 372 -13.90 -7.90 -1.03
N PHE A 373 -13.06 -8.93 -0.97
CA PHE A 373 -13.46 -10.23 -0.42
C PHE A 373 -13.64 -10.17 1.10
N GLY A 374 -12.75 -9.53 1.84
CA GLY A 374 -12.91 -9.30 3.27
C GLY A 374 -14.14 -8.42 3.59
N THR A 375 -14.42 -7.41 2.75
CA THR A 375 -15.64 -6.60 2.85
C THR A 375 -16.89 -7.45 2.64
N ARG A 376 -16.88 -8.34 1.66
CA ARG A 376 -17.95 -9.32 1.40
C ARG A 376 -18.23 -10.19 2.62
N GLU A 377 -17.18 -10.71 3.27
CA GLU A 377 -17.29 -11.52 4.47
C GLU A 377 -17.87 -10.74 5.64
N GLN A 378 -17.41 -9.50 5.86
CA GLN A 378 -17.93 -8.63 6.91
C GLN A 378 -19.42 -8.32 6.71
N LEU A 379 -19.83 -7.99 5.47
CA LEU A 379 -21.24 -7.75 5.12
C LEU A 379 -22.09 -9.00 5.31
N ALA A 380 -21.65 -10.16 4.84
CA ALA A 380 -22.35 -11.41 5.02
C ALA A 380 -22.58 -11.72 6.51
N LYS A 381 -21.55 -11.53 7.33
CA LYS A 381 -21.63 -11.66 8.80
C LYS A 381 -22.57 -10.64 9.44
N THR A 382 -22.48 -9.37 9.04
CA THR A 382 -23.30 -8.28 9.63
C THR A 382 -24.79 -8.48 9.39
N PHE A 383 -25.16 -9.02 8.23
CA PHE A 383 -26.55 -9.20 7.85
C PHE A 383 -27.07 -10.63 8.00
N ASP A 384 -26.27 -11.54 8.56
CA ASP A 384 -26.56 -12.98 8.67
C ASP A 384 -26.97 -13.58 7.33
N MET A 385 -26.19 -13.27 6.27
CA MET A 385 -26.45 -13.69 4.91
C MET A 385 -25.42 -14.73 4.44
N PRO A 386 -25.84 -15.69 3.60
CA PRO A 386 -24.89 -16.55 2.91
C PRO A 386 -23.92 -15.71 2.06
N LEU A 387 -22.66 -16.11 2.01
CA LEU A 387 -21.61 -15.36 1.32
C LEU A 387 -21.92 -15.12 -0.17
N GLU A 388 -22.52 -16.12 -0.84
CA GLU A 388 -22.94 -16.03 -2.26
C GLU A 388 -24.08 -15.04 -2.52
N LYS A 389 -24.72 -14.53 -1.46
CA LYS A 389 -25.75 -13.48 -1.55
C LYS A 389 -25.18 -12.07 -1.44
N VAL A 390 -23.88 -11.93 -1.25
CA VAL A 390 -23.18 -10.63 -1.22
C VAL A 390 -22.25 -10.54 -2.42
N HIS A 391 -22.44 -9.54 -3.26
CA HIS A 391 -21.65 -9.28 -4.47
C HIS A 391 -21.05 -7.88 -4.46
N LEU A 392 -19.73 -7.79 -4.34
CA LEU A 392 -18.99 -6.55 -4.61
C LEU A 392 -18.53 -6.56 -6.05
N LYS A 393 -18.88 -5.50 -6.78
CA LYS A 393 -18.54 -5.31 -8.20
C LYS A 393 -17.29 -4.46 -8.35
N GLN A 394 -16.54 -4.72 -9.42
CA GLN A 394 -15.36 -3.96 -9.78
C GLN A 394 -15.67 -2.48 -10.04
N ILE A 395 -14.82 -1.61 -9.50
CA ILE A 395 -14.72 -0.17 -9.78
C ILE A 395 -13.27 0.29 -9.68
N PHE A 396 -13.00 1.51 -10.15
CA PHE A 396 -11.75 2.19 -9.83
C PHE A 396 -11.76 2.73 -8.39
N LEU A 397 -10.56 2.85 -7.81
CA LEU A 397 -10.34 3.37 -6.48
C LEU A 397 -9.46 4.62 -6.55
N GLY A 398 -9.94 5.74 -6.02
CA GLY A 398 -9.28 7.04 -6.06
C GLY A 398 -8.25 7.24 -4.95
N GLY A 399 -7.35 6.25 -4.78
CA GLY A 399 -6.36 6.20 -3.70
C GLY A 399 -6.87 5.45 -2.48
N GLY A 400 -5.96 4.85 -1.72
CA GLY A 400 -6.30 4.12 -0.50
C GLY A 400 -5.21 4.21 0.56
N PHE A 401 -3.95 3.95 0.18
CA PHE A 401 -2.75 4.05 1.02
C PHE A 401 -2.79 3.24 2.33
N GLY A 402 -3.77 2.34 2.46
CA GLY A 402 -4.04 1.55 3.65
C GLY A 402 -5.38 1.87 4.33
N GLY A 403 -5.94 3.07 4.18
CA GLY A 403 -7.22 3.49 4.77
C GLY A 403 -8.38 2.61 4.33
N LYS A 404 -8.46 2.33 3.05
CA LYS A 404 -9.54 1.54 2.46
C LYS A 404 -9.39 0.01 2.61
N ILE A 405 -8.55 -0.43 3.55
CA ILE A 405 -8.57 -1.80 4.09
C ILE A 405 -9.75 -1.98 5.05
N TYR A 406 -10.13 -0.91 5.76
CA TYR A 406 -11.26 -0.86 6.69
C TYR A 406 -12.47 -0.27 5.97
N ASN A 407 -13.58 -1.00 5.95
CA ASN A 407 -14.69 -0.72 5.05
C ASN A 407 -15.98 -0.36 5.81
N GLN A 408 -15.87 0.54 6.79
CA GLN A 408 -17.00 0.97 7.62
C GLN A 408 -18.12 1.60 6.76
N GLN A 409 -17.77 2.38 5.75
CA GLN A 409 -18.73 2.99 4.81
C GLN A 409 -19.57 1.96 4.04
N ALA A 410 -19.00 0.79 3.76
CA ALA A 410 -19.73 -0.28 3.08
C ALA A 410 -20.82 -0.89 3.99
N ILE A 411 -20.48 -1.10 5.27
CA ILE A 411 -21.42 -1.61 6.27
C ILE A 411 -22.53 -0.57 6.51
N GLU A 412 -22.17 0.70 6.67
CA GLU A 412 -23.10 1.81 6.87
C GLU A 412 -24.06 1.98 5.69
N ALA A 413 -23.54 2.02 4.46
CA ALA A 413 -24.38 2.10 3.25
C ALA A 413 -25.37 0.93 3.15
N ALA A 414 -24.92 -0.30 3.45
CA ALA A 414 -25.78 -1.46 3.42
C ALA A 414 -26.85 -1.45 4.52
N LYS A 415 -26.52 -1.01 5.74
CA LYS A 415 -27.50 -0.80 6.82
C LYS A 415 -28.57 0.20 6.40
N ILE A 416 -28.16 1.37 5.89
CA ILE A 416 -29.09 2.41 5.43
C ILE A 416 -29.96 1.90 4.28
N SER A 417 -29.39 1.18 3.32
CA SER A 417 -30.15 0.60 2.21
C SER A 417 -31.17 -0.44 2.68
N LYS A 418 -30.82 -1.28 3.66
CA LYS A 418 -31.75 -2.27 4.22
C LYS A 418 -32.91 -1.62 4.99
N LEU A 419 -32.61 -0.59 5.77
CA LEU A 419 -33.61 0.10 6.59
C LEU A 419 -34.54 0.99 5.75
N SER A 420 -34.01 1.72 4.77
CA SER A 420 -34.80 2.57 3.88
C SER A 420 -35.54 1.80 2.78
N GLY A 421 -35.13 0.56 2.48
CA GLY A 421 -35.66 -0.23 1.37
C GLY A 421 -35.30 0.33 -0.01
N LYS A 422 -34.32 1.23 -0.11
CA LYS A 422 -33.94 1.94 -1.35
C LYS A 422 -32.48 1.63 -1.71
N PRO A 423 -32.09 1.77 -3.00
CA PRO A 423 -30.68 1.86 -3.37
C PRO A 423 -30.08 3.11 -2.72
N VAL A 424 -28.89 2.98 -2.13
CA VAL A 424 -28.23 4.04 -1.36
C VAL A 424 -26.84 4.31 -1.93
N GLN A 425 -26.49 5.59 -2.05
CA GLN A 425 -25.12 6.06 -2.20
C GLN A 425 -24.72 6.80 -0.91
N LEU A 426 -23.63 6.34 -0.31
CA LEU A 426 -22.95 6.98 0.81
C LEU A 426 -21.56 7.41 0.35
N VAL A 427 -21.25 8.69 0.49
CA VAL A 427 -19.91 9.25 0.28
C VAL A 427 -19.54 10.04 1.52
N TRP A 428 -18.51 9.63 2.22
CA TRP A 428 -18.06 10.38 3.39
C TRP A 428 -17.56 11.77 2.98
N SER A 429 -17.93 12.77 3.72
CA SER A 429 -17.36 14.10 3.58
C SER A 429 -15.86 14.08 3.93
N ARG A 430 -15.11 15.07 3.46
CA ARG A 430 -13.69 15.20 3.84
C ARG A 430 -13.49 15.29 5.34
N ARG A 431 -14.43 15.90 6.07
CA ARG A 431 -14.39 15.96 7.53
C ARG A 431 -14.57 14.59 8.17
N GLU A 432 -15.49 13.77 7.65
CA GLU A 432 -15.65 12.38 8.12
C GLU A 432 -14.40 11.56 7.87
N GLU A 433 -13.76 11.71 6.71
CA GLU A 433 -12.51 11.07 6.37
C GLU A 433 -11.41 11.37 7.41
N PHE A 434 -11.26 12.66 7.80
CA PHE A 434 -10.29 13.10 8.81
C PHE A 434 -10.68 12.73 10.26
N MET A 435 -11.83 12.17 10.50
CA MET A 435 -12.28 11.83 11.86
C MET A 435 -12.50 10.34 12.06
N TYR A 436 -12.97 9.65 11.02
CA TYR A 436 -13.44 8.26 11.12
C TYR A 436 -12.62 7.27 10.31
N ASP A 437 -11.70 7.73 9.43
CA ASP A 437 -10.65 6.86 8.89
C ASP A 437 -9.69 6.44 10.00
N ARG A 438 -8.89 5.43 9.75
CA ARG A 438 -7.89 4.94 10.70
C ARG A 438 -6.55 5.59 10.39
N PHE A 439 -6.00 6.29 11.38
CA PHE A 439 -4.75 7.01 11.20
C PHE A 439 -3.52 6.11 11.29
N ARG A 440 -2.43 6.49 10.61
CA ARG A 440 -1.10 5.97 10.97
C ARG A 440 -0.84 6.31 12.43
N THR A 441 -0.40 5.34 13.22
CA THR A 441 -0.11 5.51 14.64
C THR A 441 0.92 6.61 14.88
N ALA A 442 0.76 7.39 15.96
CA ALA A 442 1.88 8.09 16.54
C ALA A 442 2.88 7.08 17.11
N ALA A 443 4.16 7.44 17.11
CA ALA A 443 5.23 6.57 17.56
C ALA A 443 6.31 7.33 18.33
N LEU A 444 6.86 6.67 19.35
CA LEU A 444 8.04 7.10 20.08
C LEU A 444 9.14 6.05 19.88
N MET A 445 10.33 6.48 19.49
CA MET A 445 11.50 5.62 19.40
C MET A 445 12.61 6.13 20.31
N LYS A 446 13.26 5.22 21.03
CA LYS A 446 14.45 5.52 21.84
C LYS A 446 15.62 4.76 21.25
N ALA A 447 16.68 5.45 20.92
CA ALA A 447 17.87 4.86 20.34
C ALA A 447 19.12 5.18 21.17
N THR A 448 19.97 4.16 21.35
CA THR A 448 21.31 4.28 21.87
C THR A 448 22.26 3.58 20.91
N SER A 449 23.33 4.25 20.53
CA SER A 449 24.41 3.67 19.72
C SER A 449 25.78 3.91 20.36
N GLY A 450 26.72 3.03 20.04
CA GLY A 450 28.12 3.20 20.46
C GLY A 450 29.06 2.94 19.30
N VAL A 451 30.18 3.69 19.29
CA VAL A 451 31.25 3.59 18.29
C VAL A 451 32.55 3.30 18.95
N ASP A 452 33.29 2.31 18.45
CA ASP A 452 34.62 1.97 18.94
C ASP A 452 35.74 2.92 18.41
N SER A 453 36.97 2.73 18.86
CA SER A 453 38.16 3.51 18.44
C SER A 453 38.46 3.46 16.94
N ASN A 454 37.86 2.52 16.19
CA ASN A 454 38.04 2.37 14.75
C ASN A 454 36.88 2.99 13.95
N GLY A 455 35.95 3.67 14.60
CA GLY A 455 34.76 4.22 13.95
C GLY A 455 33.71 3.18 13.58
N LYS A 456 33.73 1.99 14.22
CA LYS A 456 32.76 0.93 14.00
C LYS A 456 31.63 0.95 15.01
N LEU A 457 30.42 0.77 14.55
CA LEU A 457 29.26 0.53 15.42
C LEU A 457 29.44 -0.77 16.18
N ASN A 458 29.46 -0.71 17.51
CA ASN A 458 29.60 -1.88 18.39
C ASN A 458 28.47 -2.00 19.43
N LEU A 459 27.61 -0.97 19.54
CA LEU A 459 26.45 -0.95 20.41
C LEU A 459 25.25 -0.41 19.63
N TRP A 460 24.09 -1.07 19.79
CA TRP A 460 22.80 -0.61 19.31
C TRP A 460 21.68 -1.07 20.24
N GLU A 461 20.94 -0.12 20.82
CA GLU A 461 19.72 -0.40 21.56
C GLU A 461 18.59 0.46 20.99
N PHE A 462 17.44 -0.17 20.66
CA PHE A 462 16.35 0.49 19.98
C PHE A 462 15.00 0.04 20.52
N ASP A 463 14.29 0.95 21.19
CA ASP A 463 12.96 0.75 21.74
C ASP A 463 11.94 1.47 20.89
N ILE A 464 10.91 0.76 20.42
CA ILE A 464 9.91 1.23 19.47
C ILE A 464 8.53 1.15 20.11
N TYR A 465 7.87 2.29 20.33
CA TYR A 465 6.52 2.38 20.86
C TYR A 465 5.53 2.64 19.72
N CYS A 466 4.51 1.80 19.59
CA CYS A 466 3.35 1.91 18.68
C CYS A 466 3.64 1.90 17.17
N ALA A 467 4.88 1.71 16.71
CA ALA A 467 5.19 1.57 15.28
C ALA A 467 5.33 0.10 14.80
N GLY A 468 5.30 -0.87 15.72
CA GLY A 468 5.57 -2.27 15.39
C GLY A 468 7.05 -2.52 15.06
N THR A 469 7.32 -3.62 14.37
CA THR A 469 8.70 -4.06 14.07
C THR A 469 9.06 -3.97 12.58
N ARG A 470 8.15 -3.54 11.71
CA ARG A 470 8.43 -3.36 10.28
C ARG A 470 9.48 -2.25 10.12
N GLY A 471 10.57 -2.55 9.42
CA GLY A 471 11.71 -1.64 9.26
C GLY A 471 12.66 -1.57 10.46
N ALA A 472 12.42 -2.37 11.51
CA ALA A 472 13.31 -2.43 12.69
C ALA A 472 14.59 -3.25 12.48
N ASN A 473 14.66 -4.05 11.42
CA ASN A 473 15.84 -4.83 11.07
C ASN A 473 17.07 -3.93 10.90
N LEU A 474 18.16 -4.33 11.54
CA LEU A 474 19.43 -3.63 11.42
C LEU A 474 20.26 -4.27 10.30
N PHE A 475 20.59 -3.50 9.27
CA PHE A 475 21.49 -3.91 8.19
C PHE A 475 22.91 -3.38 8.35
N TYR A 476 23.18 -2.74 9.48
CA TYR A 476 24.52 -2.40 9.94
C TYR A 476 25.11 -3.54 10.78
N GLY A 477 26.42 -3.72 10.69
CA GLY A 477 27.12 -4.74 11.45
C GLY A 477 27.36 -4.29 12.89
N VAL A 478 26.55 -4.77 13.83
CA VAL A 478 26.64 -4.45 15.26
C VAL A 478 26.62 -5.74 16.07
N THR A 479 27.64 -5.92 16.91
CA THR A 479 27.78 -7.12 17.75
C THR A 479 26.85 -7.09 18.95
N ASN A 480 26.79 -5.96 19.63
CA ASN A 480 26.06 -5.80 20.89
C ASN A 480 24.76 -5.02 20.58
N ASN A 481 23.66 -5.71 20.41
CA ASN A 481 22.42 -5.07 19.98
C ASN A 481 21.19 -5.62 20.71
N ARG A 482 20.16 -4.75 20.83
CA ARG A 482 18.83 -5.15 21.25
C ARG A 482 17.79 -4.21 20.65
N THR A 483 16.78 -4.78 19.99
CA THR A 483 15.61 -4.05 19.50
C THR A 483 14.35 -4.61 20.15
N ARG A 484 13.53 -3.72 20.76
CA ARG A 484 12.27 -4.07 21.43
C ARG A 484 11.11 -3.28 20.85
N ALA A 485 9.94 -3.93 20.76
CA ALA A 485 8.68 -3.29 20.38
C ALA A 485 7.70 -3.28 21.56
N PHE A 486 7.12 -2.13 21.81
CA PHE A 486 6.11 -1.83 22.82
C PHE A 486 4.82 -1.44 22.09
N ASN A 487 3.81 -2.29 22.07
CA ASN A 487 2.58 -2.05 21.32
C ASN A 487 1.34 -2.32 22.17
N ASP A 488 0.40 -1.40 22.08
CA ASP A 488 -0.96 -1.55 22.61
C ASP A 488 -1.91 -0.84 21.63
N ASN A 489 -2.81 -1.60 21.01
CA ASN A 489 -3.72 -1.05 20.00
C ASN A 489 -4.86 -0.23 20.63
N ASP A 490 -5.17 -0.45 21.90
CA ASP A 490 -6.29 0.19 22.61
C ASP A 490 -5.86 1.48 23.32
N ILE A 491 -4.57 1.82 23.27
CA ILE A 491 -4.04 3.02 23.89
C ILE A 491 -4.39 4.30 23.14
N HIS A 492 -4.70 4.19 21.86
CA HIS A 492 -4.95 5.33 20.98
C HIS A 492 -6.33 5.96 21.24
N PRO A 493 -6.45 7.30 21.17
CA PRO A 493 -7.73 7.99 21.42
C PRO A 493 -8.76 7.86 20.29
N PHE A 494 -8.37 7.30 19.14
CA PHE A 494 -9.19 7.07 17.96
C PHE A 494 -8.65 5.89 17.15
N GLY A 495 -9.35 5.52 16.06
CA GLY A 495 -8.96 4.39 15.22
C GLY A 495 -7.60 4.57 14.56
N THR A 496 -6.77 3.55 14.65
CA THR A 496 -5.46 3.49 13.96
C THR A 496 -5.39 2.31 13.00
N GLY A 497 -4.51 2.39 12.00
CA GLY A 497 -4.39 1.37 10.97
C GLY A 497 -3.13 1.49 10.12
N ALA A 498 -3.08 0.64 9.10
CA ALA A 498 -1.99 0.62 8.15
C ALA A 498 -1.99 1.89 7.28
N TRP A 499 -0.85 2.55 7.18
CA TRP A 499 -0.59 3.67 6.28
C TRP A 499 0.67 3.37 5.48
N ARG A 500 0.71 3.62 4.19
CA ARG A 500 1.78 3.29 3.23
C ARG A 500 3.14 3.02 3.89
N ALA A 501 3.62 1.76 3.89
CA ALA A 501 4.74 1.22 4.69
C ALA A 501 4.52 1.32 6.23
N PRO A 502 3.51 0.63 6.81
CA PRO A 502 3.13 0.76 8.21
C PRO A 502 4.31 0.63 9.17
N GLY A 503 4.49 1.62 10.06
CA GLY A 503 5.56 1.66 11.06
C GLY A 503 6.98 1.92 10.51
N ASN A 504 7.28 1.45 9.29
CA ASN A 504 8.61 1.56 8.70
C ASN A 504 9.06 3.02 8.46
N ASN A 505 8.12 3.93 8.18
CA ASN A 505 8.41 5.36 8.06
C ASN A 505 9.01 5.93 9.37
N SER A 506 8.38 5.63 10.50
CA SER A 506 8.80 6.12 11.84
C SER A 506 10.10 5.46 12.28
N THR A 507 10.22 4.14 12.12
CA THR A 507 11.44 3.40 12.51
C THR A 507 12.64 3.79 11.67
N THR A 508 12.46 3.94 10.35
CA THR A 508 13.55 4.39 9.45
C THR A 508 13.95 5.84 9.71
N PHE A 509 13.00 6.75 9.98
CA PHE A 509 13.30 8.11 10.39
C PHE A 509 14.21 8.11 11.63
N ALA A 510 13.80 7.43 12.70
CA ALA A 510 14.55 7.39 13.95
C ALA A 510 15.93 6.74 13.77
N ARG A 511 16.00 5.56 13.13
CA ARG A 511 17.25 4.85 12.88
C ARG A 511 18.23 5.68 12.08
N GLU A 512 17.82 6.22 10.95
CA GLU A 512 18.72 6.93 10.04
C GLU A 512 19.13 8.32 10.55
N SER A 513 18.26 9.00 11.32
CA SER A 513 18.63 10.22 12.04
C SER A 513 19.63 9.93 13.17
N HIS A 514 19.47 8.79 13.86
CA HIS A 514 20.38 8.38 14.92
C HIS A 514 21.75 7.93 14.40
N ILE A 515 21.78 7.17 13.30
CA ILE A 515 23.03 6.79 12.60
C ILE A 515 23.79 8.03 12.12
N ASP A 516 23.09 9.04 11.63
CA ASP A 516 23.68 10.30 11.18
C ASP A 516 24.25 11.10 12.38
N ALA A 517 23.51 11.15 13.51
CA ALA A 517 23.99 11.77 14.73
C ALA A 517 25.24 11.06 15.26
N THR A 518 25.29 9.74 15.18
CA THR A 518 26.42 8.90 15.58
C THR A 518 27.65 9.17 14.71
N ALA A 519 27.47 9.21 13.38
CA ALA A 519 28.53 9.54 12.43
C ALA A 519 29.13 10.93 12.71
N HIS A 520 28.26 11.93 12.96
CA HIS A 520 28.68 13.29 13.29
C HIS A 520 29.47 13.35 14.62
N ALA A 521 28.98 12.68 15.66
CA ALA A 521 29.67 12.59 16.96
C ALA A 521 31.04 11.92 16.84
N ALA A 522 31.19 10.93 15.94
CA ALA A 522 32.45 10.29 15.63
C ALA A 522 33.35 11.11 14.68
N GLY A 523 32.91 12.26 14.18
CA GLY A 523 33.65 13.08 13.21
C GLY A 523 33.88 12.43 11.86
N ILE A 524 33.01 11.47 11.47
CA ILE A 524 33.11 10.70 10.22
C ILE A 524 32.02 11.19 9.26
N ASP A 525 32.36 11.30 7.95
CA ASP A 525 31.41 11.64 6.91
C ASP A 525 30.23 10.68 6.89
N ALA A 526 29.00 11.18 6.72
CA ALA A 526 27.77 10.40 6.83
C ALA A 526 27.69 9.24 5.83
N LEU A 527 28.23 9.42 4.62
CA LEU A 527 28.31 8.36 3.61
C LEU A 527 29.38 7.33 3.99
N GLU A 528 30.57 7.80 4.36
CA GLU A 528 31.69 6.94 4.74
C GLU A 528 31.33 6.08 5.95
N PHE A 529 30.72 6.67 6.99
CA PHE A 529 30.26 5.94 8.17
C PHE A 529 29.31 4.80 7.81
N ARG A 530 28.31 5.05 6.94
CA ARG A 530 27.37 4.03 6.49
C ARG A 530 28.07 2.93 5.69
N LEU A 531 28.87 3.29 4.69
CA LEU A 531 29.61 2.31 3.88
C LEU A 531 30.55 1.42 4.71
N ASN A 532 31.18 1.99 5.75
CA ASN A 532 32.06 1.27 6.64
C ASN A 532 31.32 0.31 7.58
N ASN A 533 30.07 0.57 7.91
CA ASN A 533 29.29 -0.21 8.88
C ASN A 533 28.23 -1.12 8.26
N LEU A 534 27.91 -1.01 6.97
CA LEU A 534 26.98 -1.91 6.29
C LEU A 534 27.54 -3.33 6.19
N ASN A 535 26.66 -4.33 6.47
CA ASN A 535 26.95 -5.76 6.27
C ASN A 535 26.04 -6.41 5.24
N ASP A 536 25.13 -5.65 4.62
CA ASP A 536 24.22 -6.09 3.55
C ASP A 536 24.73 -5.57 2.20
N GLU A 537 25.11 -6.51 1.30
CA GLU A 537 25.68 -6.17 -0.01
C GLU A 537 24.69 -5.43 -0.93
N ASN A 538 23.39 -5.79 -0.89
CA ASN A 538 22.38 -5.10 -1.70
C ASN A 538 22.23 -3.65 -1.24
N MET A 539 22.17 -3.42 0.07
CA MET A 539 22.09 -2.07 0.63
C MET A 539 23.37 -1.26 0.33
N PHE A 540 24.55 -1.88 0.43
CA PHE A 540 25.83 -1.25 0.08
C PHE A 540 25.85 -0.78 -1.38
N ASN A 541 25.47 -1.65 -2.32
CA ASN A 541 25.43 -1.32 -3.74
C ASN A 541 24.38 -0.26 -4.06
N THR A 542 23.23 -0.32 -3.39
CA THR A 542 22.15 0.67 -3.54
C THR A 542 22.58 2.06 -3.04
N LEU A 543 23.26 2.13 -1.89
CA LEU A 543 23.82 3.39 -1.35
C LEU A 543 24.90 3.97 -2.27
N LYS A 544 25.77 3.12 -2.79
CA LYS A 544 26.83 3.54 -3.71
C LYS A 544 26.24 4.16 -4.99
N LEU A 545 25.23 3.51 -5.58
CA LEU A 545 24.53 4.03 -6.76
C LEU A 545 23.86 5.38 -6.47
N ALA A 546 23.20 5.52 -5.31
CA ALA A 546 22.57 6.77 -4.89
C ALA A 546 23.61 7.90 -4.75
N ALA A 547 24.75 7.63 -4.09
CA ALA A 547 25.81 8.61 -3.84
C ALA A 547 26.52 9.06 -5.13
N GLU A 548 26.78 8.13 -6.06
CA GLU A 548 27.33 8.41 -7.38
C GLU A 548 26.37 9.26 -8.23
N THR A 549 25.10 8.89 -8.27
CA THR A 549 24.06 9.62 -9.03
C THR A 549 23.83 11.02 -8.44
N PHE A 550 23.82 11.14 -7.12
CA PHE A 550 23.66 12.42 -6.44
C PHE A 550 24.89 13.32 -6.59
N GLY A 551 26.09 12.75 -6.66
CA GLY A 551 27.34 13.51 -6.61
C GLY A 551 27.66 14.00 -5.21
N TRP A 552 27.64 13.12 -4.20
CA TRP A 552 27.81 13.40 -2.77
C TRP A 552 29.02 14.29 -2.45
N LYS A 553 30.13 14.10 -3.17
CA LYS A 553 31.40 14.86 -2.97
C LYS A 553 31.39 16.26 -3.60
N ASN A 554 30.33 16.65 -4.31
CA ASN A 554 30.25 17.98 -4.93
C ASN A 554 30.14 19.07 -3.85
N LYS A 555 30.69 20.25 -4.13
CA LYS A 555 30.60 21.40 -3.23
C LYS A 555 29.15 21.82 -3.05
N LYS A 556 28.72 21.92 -1.79
CA LYS A 556 27.36 22.38 -1.43
C LYS A 556 27.25 23.91 -1.63
N PRO A 557 26.12 24.39 -2.16
CA PRO A 557 25.78 25.82 -2.15
C PRO A 557 25.57 26.32 -0.70
N GLU A 558 25.68 27.60 -0.48
CA GLU A 558 25.43 28.22 0.85
C GLU A 558 23.95 28.03 1.26
N GLY A 559 23.72 27.69 2.52
CA GLY A 559 22.38 27.40 3.07
C GLY A 559 21.80 26.04 2.67
N HIS A 560 22.51 25.27 1.83
CA HIS A 560 22.09 23.92 1.46
C HIS A 560 22.67 22.85 2.38
N GLY A 561 21.94 21.77 2.52
CA GLY A 561 22.38 20.58 3.24
C GLY A 561 22.04 19.30 2.50
N TYR A 562 22.83 18.27 2.68
CA TYR A 562 22.69 16.94 2.11
C TYR A 562 22.41 15.92 3.22
N GLY A 563 21.42 15.06 3.02
CA GLY A 563 21.06 14.03 4.00
C GLY A 563 20.82 12.69 3.36
N ILE A 564 21.32 11.64 4.01
CA ILE A 564 21.20 10.23 3.59
C ILE A 564 20.23 9.50 4.50
N ALA A 565 19.41 8.62 3.94
CA ALA A 565 18.68 7.61 4.67
C ALA A 565 18.62 6.30 3.87
N LEU A 566 18.72 5.19 4.60
CA LEU A 566 18.63 3.83 4.06
C LEU A 566 17.42 3.11 4.64
N GLY A 567 16.85 2.19 3.89
CA GLY A 567 15.76 1.36 4.38
C GLY A 567 15.49 0.15 3.50
N ALA A 568 14.83 -0.84 4.07
CA ALA A 568 14.35 -1.99 3.34
C ALA A 568 12.85 -2.20 3.60
N ASP A 569 12.10 -2.47 2.55
CA ASP A 569 10.68 -2.73 2.64
C ASP A 569 10.19 -3.65 1.53
N ALA A 570 9.31 -4.60 1.84
CA ALA A 570 8.75 -5.54 0.87
C ALA A 570 9.80 -6.22 -0.02
N GLY A 571 11.00 -6.50 0.51
CA GLY A 571 12.12 -7.13 -0.20
C GLY A 571 12.98 -6.17 -1.04
N THR A 572 12.64 -4.88 -1.09
CA THR A 572 13.38 -3.85 -1.83
C THR A 572 14.30 -3.09 -0.89
N SER A 573 15.56 -2.95 -1.26
CA SER A 573 16.53 -2.06 -0.60
C SER A 573 16.42 -0.66 -1.21
N VAL A 574 16.44 0.36 -0.35
CA VAL A 574 16.31 1.77 -0.73
C VAL A 574 17.44 2.59 -0.12
N ALA A 575 18.09 3.40 -0.95
CA ALA A 575 18.98 4.46 -0.51
C ALA A 575 18.51 5.80 -1.07
N MET A 576 18.29 6.76 -0.19
CA MET A 576 17.82 8.10 -0.56
C MET A 576 18.79 9.16 -0.10
N ILE A 577 19.06 10.12 -0.99
CA ILE A 577 19.84 11.31 -0.68
C ILE A 577 19.03 12.53 -1.06
N ALA A 578 18.82 13.43 -0.09
CA ALA A 578 18.07 14.65 -0.28
C ALA A 578 19.00 15.87 -0.17
N GLU A 579 18.71 16.89 -0.98
CA GLU A 579 19.25 18.23 -0.87
C GLU A 579 18.13 19.17 -0.46
N VAL A 580 18.35 19.94 0.60
CA VAL A 580 17.43 20.98 1.05
C VAL A 580 18.15 22.31 1.16
N HIS A 581 17.41 23.40 1.01
CA HIS A 581 17.81 24.74 1.46
C HIS A 581 17.02 25.10 2.72
N VAL A 582 17.70 25.60 3.74
CA VAL A 582 17.09 26.03 5.00
C VAL A 582 17.30 27.52 5.20
N ASP A 583 16.22 28.27 5.32
CA ASP A 583 16.25 29.65 5.78
C ASP A 583 16.36 29.69 7.31
N LYS A 584 17.54 29.98 7.84
CA LYS A 584 17.80 30.03 9.30
C LYS A 584 17.02 31.11 10.04
N THR A 585 16.49 32.11 9.32
CA THR A 585 15.72 33.21 9.93
C THR A 585 14.27 32.81 10.15
N THR A 586 13.69 32.11 9.19
CA THR A 586 12.28 31.70 9.21
C THR A 586 12.08 30.22 9.62
N GLY A 587 13.11 29.42 9.57
CA GLY A 587 13.02 27.95 9.73
C GLY A 587 12.46 27.23 8.51
N ALA A 588 12.17 27.93 7.41
CA ALA A 588 11.55 27.33 6.23
C ALA A 588 12.53 26.38 5.52
N VAL A 589 12.03 25.18 5.19
CA VAL A 589 12.75 24.16 4.44
C VAL A 589 12.21 24.10 3.01
N GLN A 590 13.11 24.20 2.04
CA GLN A 590 12.80 23.97 0.63
C GLN A 590 13.57 22.74 0.14
N PRO A 591 12.91 21.62 -0.11
CA PRO A 591 13.50 20.48 -0.82
C PRO A 591 13.90 20.91 -2.25
N ILE A 592 15.15 20.64 -2.63
CA ILE A 592 15.70 21.05 -3.92
C ILE A 592 15.78 19.84 -4.86
N ARG A 593 16.37 18.75 -4.39
CA ARG A 593 16.61 17.56 -5.17
C ARG A 593 16.59 16.32 -4.28
N VAL A 594 16.04 15.24 -4.81
CA VAL A 594 16.08 13.91 -4.18
C VAL A 594 16.56 12.88 -5.20
N VAL A 595 17.54 12.07 -4.83
CA VAL A 595 17.94 10.88 -5.56
C VAL A 595 17.49 9.67 -4.74
N CYS A 596 16.73 8.77 -5.37
CA CYS A 596 16.28 7.53 -4.75
C CYS A 596 16.76 6.33 -5.59
N ALA A 597 17.73 5.59 -5.07
CA ALA A 597 18.17 4.33 -5.63
C ALA A 597 17.42 3.17 -4.98
N GLN A 598 17.04 2.18 -5.80
CA GLN A 598 16.32 1.00 -5.33
C GLN A 598 16.84 -0.28 -5.98
N ASP A 599 16.95 -1.33 -5.17
CA ASP A 599 17.12 -2.71 -5.61
C ASP A 599 15.82 -3.47 -5.35
N MET A 600 14.97 -3.54 -6.38
CA MET A 600 13.69 -4.23 -6.34
C MET A 600 13.66 -5.51 -7.18
N GLY A 601 14.85 -6.05 -7.52
CA GLY A 601 14.97 -7.20 -8.42
C GLY A 601 14.51 -6.86 -9.83
N GLN A 602 13.71 -7.72 -10.44
CA GLN A 602 13.15 -7.48 -11.79
C GLN A 602 12.18 -6.32 -11.80
N VAL A 603 12.46 -5.30 -12.59
CA VAL A 603 11.57 -4.15 -12.81
C VAL A 603 10.66 -4.44 -13.99
N VAL A 604 9.40 -4.81 -13.73
CA VAL A 604 8.43 -5.20 -14.77
C VAL A 604 8.07 -4.02 -15.67
N ASN A 605 7.70 -2.88 -15.06
CA ASN A 605 7.40 -1.64 -15.77
C ASN A 605 8.23 -0.47 -15.20
N PRO A 606 9.34 -0.09 -15.83
CA PRO A 606 10.17 1.02 -15.35
C PRO A 606 9.42 2.35 -15.23
N HIS A 607 8.49 2.66 -16.14
CA HIS A 607 7.65 3.86 -16.06
C HIS A 607 6.75 3.84 -14.82
N GLY A 608 6.05 2.72 -14.58
CA GLY A 608 5.22 2.55 -13.38
C GLY A 608 6.05 2.60 -12.08
N ALA A 609 7.23 1.99 -12.06
CA ALA A 609 8.14 2.04 -10.92
C ALA A 609 8.61 3.46 -10.61
N THR A 610 8.93 4.25 -11.64
CA THR A 610 9.29 5.68 -11.49
C THR A 610 8.14 6.46 -10.88
N LEU A 611 6.92 6.34 -11.41
CA LEU A 611 5.73 7.04 -10.87
C LEU A 611 5.43 6.65 -9.42
N GLN A 612 5.61 5.38 -9.05
CA GLN A 612 5.42 4.93 -7.67
C GLN A 612 6.50 5.51 -6.73
N THR A 613 7.74 5.62 -7.20
CA THR A 613 8.85 6.20 -6.45
C THR A 613 8.65 7.71 -6.25
N GLU A 614 8.33 8.45 -7.30
CA GLU A 614 8.03 9.89 -7.25
C GLU A 614 6.83 10.19 -6.34
N GLY A 615 5.75 9.40 -6.48
CA GLY A 615 4.56 9.51 -5.62
C GLY A 615 4.85 9.17 -4.15
N GLY A 616 5.73 8.18 -3.88
CA GLY A 616 6.18 7.85 -2.54
C GLY A 616 6.99 8.97 -1.90
N ILE A 617 7.91 9.57 -2.65
CA ILE A 617 8.74 10.71 -2.18
C ILE A 617 7.85 11.94 -1.93
N THR A 618 6.95 12.28 -2.85
CA THR A 618 6.06 13.43 -2.70
C THR A 618 5.16 13.31 -1.48
N MET A 619 4.55 12.14 -1.27
CA MET A 619 3.76 11.84 -0.07
C MET A 619 4.65 11.86 1.18
N GLY A 620 5.87 11.37 1.07
CA GLY A 620 6.87 11.37 2.13
C GLY A 620 7.29 12.76 2.59
N LEU A 621 7.42 13.71 1.66
CA LEU A 621 7.67 15.13 2.00
C LEU A 621 6.53 15.73 2.81
N GLY A 622 5.27 15.32 2.55
CA GLY A 622 4.12 15.74 3.32
C GLY A 622 4.28 15.36 4.79
N TYR A 623 4.45 14.07 5.11
CA TYR A 623 4.57 13.64 6.50
C TYR A 623 5.85 14.13 7.18
N ALA A 624 6.92 14.37 6.42
CA ALA A 624 8.18 14.85 6.97
C ALA A 624 8.13 16.34 7.34
N LEU A 625 7.38 17.18 6.61
CA LEU A 625 7.45 18.64 6.72
C LEU A 625 6.16 19.32 7.20
N HIS A 626 4.98 18.73 6.96
CA HIS A 626 3.71 19.44 7.11
C HIS A 626 2.63 18.65 7.86
N GLU A 627 2.47 17.38 7.51
CA GLU A 627 1.31 16.60 7.92
C GLU A 627 1.38 16.21 9.39
N ASP A 628 0.35 16.56 10.16
CA ASP A 628 0.10 16.09 11.52
C ASP A 628 -1.39 16.15 11.84
N ILE A 629 -1.91 15.14 12.53
CA ILE A 629 -3.29 15.18 13.05
C ILE A 629 -3.28 15.93 14.36
N GLU A 630 -3.95 17.09 14.39
CA GLU A 630 -4.18 17.84 15.62
C GLU A 630 -5.38 17.26 16.36
N PHE A 631 -5.20 16.95 17.64
CA PHE A 631 -6.26 16.33 18.46
C PHE A 631 -6.16 16.68 19.95
N ASN A 632 -7.28 16.46 20.66
CA ASN A 632 -7.34 16.45 22.11
C ASN A 632 -8.34 15.35 22.54
N GLY A 633 -7.84 14.28 23.15
CA GLY A 633 -8.61 13.05 23.35
C GLY A 633 -9.17 12.53 22.04
N GLY A 634 -10.44 12.16 22.01
CA GLY A 634 -11.14 11.73 20.79
C GLY A 634 -11.57 12.86 19.84
N SER A 635 -11.25 14.13 20.16
CA SER A 635 -11.59 15.30 19.32
C SER A 635 -10.48 15.58 18.34
N VAL A 636 -10.70 15.29 17.05
CA VAL A 636 -9.78 15.60 15.95
C VAL A 636 -10.12 17.00 15.42
N LYS A 637 -9.11 17.89 15.41
CA LYS A 637 -9.24 19.27 14.92
C LYS A 637 -8.99 19.37 13.42
N SER A 638 -8.11 18.53 12.88
CA SER A 638 -7.88 18.43 11.44
C SER A 638 -9.15 17.98 10.73
N SER A 639 -9.63 18.77 9.79
CA SER A 639 -10.96 18.56 9.17
C SER A 639 -10.97 18.61 7.65
N GLY A 640 -9.84 18.95 7.04
CA GLY A 640 -9.69 19.09 5.59
C GLY A 640 -8.32 19.65 5.22
N PHE A 641 -8.09 19.78 3.92
CA PHE A 641 -6.81 20.29 3.38
C PHE A 641 -6.54 21.78 3.66
N ASN A 642 -7.45 22.47 4.31
CA ASN A 642 -7.27 23.84 4.80
C ASN A 642 -6.49 23.90 6.13
N ASN A 643 -6.52 22.82 6.92
CA ASN A 643 -5.83 22.71 8.21
C ASN A 643 -5.07 21.37 8.39
N TYR A 644 -4.93 20.62 7.32
CA TYR A 644 -4.03 19.47 7.17
C TYR A 644 -3.31 19.64 5.82
N GLU A 645 -2.14 20.29 5.88
CA GLU A 645 -1.40 20.64 4.67
C GLU A 645 -0.68 19.42 4.09
N ILE A 646 -0.90 19.16 2.80
CA ILE A 646 -0.14 18.17 2.01
C ILE A 646 0.86 18.88 1.12
N THR A 647 1.87 18.16 0.61
CA THR A 647 2.89 18.72 -0.28
C THR A 647 2.24 19.30 -1.54
N LYS A 648 2.47 20.60 -1.77
CA LYS A 648 2.00 21.29 -2.97
C LYS A 648 2.94 21.03 -4.15
N PHE A 649 2.41 21.04 -5.37
CA PHE A 649 3.18 20.85 -6.59
C PHE A 649 4.39 21.80 -6.69
N SER A 650 4.21 23.08 -6.30
CA SER A 650 5.28 24.09 -6.29
C SER A 650 6.39 23.82 -5.26
N LYS A 651 6.23 22.88 -4.37
CA LYS A 651 7.20 22.48 -3.34
C LYS A 651 7.87 21.14 -3.61
N THR A 652 7.48 20.47 -4.70
CA THR A 652 8.09 19.20 -5.10
C THR A 652 9.49 19.44 -5.65
N PRO A 653 10.52 18.72 -5.15
CA PRO A 653 11.89 18.82 -5.64
C PRO A 653 12.07 18.16 -7.00
N VAL A 654 13.24 18.32 -7.61
CA VAL A 654 13.67 17.45 -8.71
C VAL A 654 13.93 16.04 -8.15
N ILE A 655 13.24 15.04 -8.68
CA ILE A 655 13.38 13.64 -8.23
C ILE A 655 14.08 12.83 -9.33
N ALA A 656 15.16 12.13 -8.95
CA ALA A 656 15.83 11.16 -9.81
C ALA A 656 15.67 9.76 -9.22
N CYS A 657 14.99 8.89 -9.97
CA CYS A 657 14.79 7.48 -9.63
C CYS A 657 15.82 6.64 -10.39
N VAL A 658 16.57 5.81 -9.67
CA VAL A 658 17.52 4.87 -10.26
C VAL A 658 17.30 3.47 -9.71
N PHE A 659 17.30 2.49 -10.61
CA PHE A 659 17.03 1.10 -10.25
C PHE A 659 18.25 0.24 -10.57
N ILE A 660 18.62 -0.67 -9.66
CA ILE A 660 19.66 -1.66 -9.92
C ILE A 660 19.10 -2.66 -10.94
N ASP A 661 19.81 -2.87 -12.03
CA ASP A 661 19.41 -3.83 -13.07
C ASP A 661 19.66 -5.26 -12.59
N LYS A 662 18.58 -5.98 -12.27
CA LYS A 662 18.57 -7.37 -11.85
C LYS A 662 17.42 -8.14 -12.54
N MET A 663 17.37 -8.06 -13.87
CA MET A 663 16.27 -8.67 -14.63
C MET A 663 16.11 -10.19 -14.44
N ASP A 664 17.16 -10.90 -14.00
CA ASP A 664 17.11 -12.33 -13.68
C ASP A 664 16.60 -12.63 -12.25
N ALA A 665 16.50 -11.62 -11.41
CA ALA A 665 16.00 -11.76 -10.04
C ALA A 665 14.46 -11.79 -9.99
N LYS A 666 13.91 -12.29 -8.88
CA LYS A 666 12.46 -12.19 -8.63
C LYS A 666 12.08 -10.73 -8.40
N PRO A 667 10.93 -10.26 -8.92
CA PRO A 667 10.44 -8.92 -8.63
C PRO A 667 10.13 -8.75 -7.14
N GLN A 668 10.39 -7.55 -6.60
CA GLN A 668 10.12 -7.19 -5.22
C GLN A 668 9.12 -6.04 -5.15
N GLY A 669 8.81 -5.55 -3.92
CA GLY A 669 7.86 -4.48 -3.72
C GLY A 669 8.29 -3.15 -4.34
N CYS A 670 7.33 -2.41 -4.92
CA CYS A 670 7.60 -1.13 -5.57
C CYS A 670 6.75 0.02 -4.98
N GLY A 671 5.54 -0.27 -4.50
CA GLY A 671 4.56 0.76 -4.13
C GLY A 671 4.86 1.52 -2.84
N GLU A 672 5.55 0.89 -1.88
CA GLU A 672 5.81 1.45 -0.54
C GLU A 672 7.28 1.83 -0.29
N PRO A 673 8.29 1.11 -0.82
CA PRO A 673 9.66 1.25 -0.31
C PRO A 673 10.24 2.67 -0.36
N SER A 674 9.96 3.46 -1.39
CA SER A 674 10.54 4.80 -1.55
C SER A 674 10.14 5.78 -0.46
N ILE A 675 8.97 5.61 0.17
CA ILE A 675 8.47 6.58 1.16
C ILE A 675 9.22 6.52 2.49
N ILE A 676 9.78 5.34 2.86
CA ILE A 676 10.33 5.11 4.20
C ILE A 676 11.54 5.97 4.53
N CYS A 677 12.35 6.31 3.54
CA CYS A 677 13.61 7.03 3.72
C CYS A 677 13.44 8.56 3.77
N VAL A 678 12.26 9.10 3.37
CA VAL A 678 12.10 10.54 3.19
C VAL A 678 12.32 11.32 4.48
N GLY A 679 11.67 10.88 5.59
CA GLY A 679 11.80 11.56 6.89
C GLY A 679 13.24 11.66 7.37
N GLY A 680 13.98 10.55 7.31
CA GLY A 680 15.40 10.52 7.72
C GLY A 680 16.30 11.33 6.80
N ALA A 681 16.11 11.23 5.48
CA ALA A 681 16.92 12.00 4.53
C ALA A 681 16.72 13.52 4.69
N ILE A 682 15.48 13.97 4.87
CA ILE A 682 15.16 15.40 5.10
C ILE A 682 15.70 15.86 6.45
N ALA A 683 15.53 15.10 7.55
CA ALA A 683 16.04 15.46 8.87
C ALA A 683 17.56 15.64 8.86
N ASN A 684 18.27 14.71 8.22
CA ASN A 684 19.73 14.75 8.11
C ASN A 684 20.20 15.92 7.20
N ALA A 685 19.48 16.20 6.13
CA ALA A 685 19.77 17.34 5.26
C ALA A 685 19.54 18.70 5.96
N VAL A 686 18.50 18.81 6.80
CA VAL A 686 18.25 20.00 7.62
C VAL A 686 19.37 20.20 8.62
N PHE A 687 19.82 19.14 9.32
CA PHE A 687 20.96 19.22 10.22
C PHE A 687 22.24 19.70 9.48
N ASP A 688 22.54 19.12 8.34
CA ASP A 688 23.72 19.50 7.54
C ASP A 688 23.66 20.96 7.04
N ALA A 689 22.45 21.49 6.76
CA ALA A 689 22.27 22.87 6.33
C ALA A 689 22.41 23.91 7.44
N CYS A 690 21.94 23.62 8.64
CA CYS A 690 21.79 24.64 9.67
C CYS A 690 22.33 24.25 11.07
N GLY A 691 22.77 23.01 11.27
CA GLY A 691 23.23 22.49 12.56
C GLY A 691 22.08 22.11 13.54
N ALA A 692 20.83 22.27 13.15
CA ALA A 692 19.67 21.95 14.00
C ALA A 692 19.28 20.49 13.86
N ARG A 693 19.44 19.70 14.92
CA ARG A 693 18.96 18.31 14.99
C ARG A 693 17.50 18.31 15.43
N VAL A 694 16.58 18.00 14.51
CA VAL A 694 15.14 17.88 14.78
C VAL A 694 14.79 16.42 14.99
N ASP A 695 14.28 16.10 16.17
CA ASP A 695 13.95 14.76 16.63
C ASP A 695 12.46 14.40 16.51
N ARG A 696 11.63 15.34 16.01
CA ARG A 696 10.18 15.19 15.90
C ARG A 696 9.67 15.53 14.51
N MET A 697 8.92 14.61 13.88
CA MET A 697 8.17 14.87 12.65
C MET A 697 6.74 15.37 12.96
N PRO A 698 6.18 16.27 12.12
CA PRO A 698 6.82 16.93 10.98
C PRO A 698 7.91 17.92 11.41
N ILE A 699 8.91 18.11 10.57
CA ILE A 699 10.05 19.03 10.76
C ILE A 699 9.57 20.46 10.38
N THR A 700 8.81 21.07 11.29
CA THR A 700 8.21 22.40 11.03
C THR A 700 9.23 23.53 11.22
N PRO A 701 8.96 24.71 10.62
CA PRO A 701 9.80 25.90 10.83
C PRO A 701 10.02 26.23 12.30
N GLU A 702 9.00 26.12 13.14
CA GLU A 702 9.06 26.38 14.58
C GLU A 702 10.02 25.43 15.30
N ARG A 703 9.96 24.13 14.97
CA ARG A 703 10.86 23.10 15.54
C ARG A 703 12.32 23.31 15.12
N ILE A 704 12.53 23.73 13.87
CA ILE A 704 13.88 24.09 13.37
C ILE A 704 14.44 25.30 14.14
N LEU A 705 13.66 26.38 14.27
CA LEU A 705 14.09 27.57 15.02
C LEU A 705 14.33 27.27 16.49
N GLU A 706 13.53 26.39 17.10
CA GLU A 706 13.76 25.90 18.47
C GLU A 706 15.08 25.13 18.57
N ALA A 707 15.34 24.20 17.65
CA ALA A 707 16.58 23.41 17.60
C ALA A 707 17.81 24.28 17.36
N ILE A 708 17.75 25.30 16.47
CA ILE A 708 18.83 26.27 16.27
C ILE A 708 19.15 27.06 17.56
N ARG A 709 18.14 27.40 18.37
CA ARG A 709 18.36 28.10 19.65
C ARG A 709 19.03 27.24 20.74
N LYS A 710 18.90 25.91 20.62
CA LYS A 710 19.45 24.93 21.57
C LYS A 710 20.85 24.46 21.17
N SER A 711 21.27 24.58 19.92
CA SER A 711 22.59 24.25 19.37
C SER A 711 23.59 25.40 19.62
#